data_3025754c0abaf3fd5fa95dbebddf998e
#
_entry.id   3025754c0abaf3fd5fa95dbebddf998e
#
_cell.length_a   1.000
_cell.length_b   1.000
_cell.length_c   1.000
_cell.angle_alpha   90.00
_cell.angle_beta   90.00
_cell.angle_gamma   90.00
#
_symmetry.space_group_name_H-M   'P 1'
#
loop_
_entity.id
_entity.type
_entity.pdbx_description
1 polymer ?
#
loop_
_entity_poly.entity_id
_entity_poly.type
_entity_poly.pdbx_seq_one_letter_code
_entity_poly.pdbx_strand_id
1 'polypeptide(L)'
;MQFGLLILIFLFSYFIVPQSENSYFWRLPPLLKDFPLWINTLFDNLMFKWFTVDIWDPLWNDYEQKTIFRIITRAISSSVLFIIIFIREIFLGGAQTLGAFVSDTWINANKWLSWPALPWTAVVAGASILGYQLQGVRLALLAGIGFAYLSIFGQWEPSMETLSFVLVSAPVCFILGLGFGIWGYLNKTVEGTLQPILNCMQTLPHFSYLVPIMVLFGVGDHAGAIATIIFATPPMIRLTILGLRKISPDIVDSGLMSGCNKTQLLFKVLIPTARRDILIGVNQVIMQCLAMTTIAAFIGAKGLGFNLKVALNSLEIGKASEIGLCVVLIAVILDKYSLAWANKQKDYFANLNFYQKNRSYIAFIFLTLLGIILSYLGAFYFKDSINYLYYVPFNKGFTISPFIDAGIDWFWEAFFYHLNAFNVWLITSVLVPMKNAYLGMPVISTFIIVMGAGYIVGGIRSAVIVGSLVLFIALSEYWDRALITAYMATFAVLISAFLGIVVGSICAQNSFASKTILSICDFFQTFPSFIYLIPVILLFGITDTSVMIAAIVYAVIPATRYTVEGLNSVPLSLHEAGTMSGVSRLQRWTNIELPLAFPHIMLGINQTVIFALFMVILGALIGTIDLGQIIMGALSKKGGAGIGLTLGIFVSFMCLAVDNLIQTWANERKKLLGID
;
A
#
# COMPACT_ATOMS: atom_id res chain seq x y z
N MET A 1 -22.07 29.19 12.98
CA MET A 1 -23.31 29.68 12.39
C MET A 1 -23.55 29.13 10.98
N GLN A 2 -22.60 29.28 10.02
CA GLN A 2 -22.76 28.81 8.63
C GLN A 2 -22.98 27.30 8.50
N PHE A 3 -22.24 26.47 9.24
CA PHE A 3 -22.45 25.00 9.24
C PHE A 3 -23.82 24.61 9.85
N GLY A 4 -24.32 25.35 10.87
CA GLY A 4 -25.62 25.09 11.42
C GLY A 4 -26.75 25.41 10.42
N LEU A 5 -26.59 26.49 9.64
CA LEU A 5 -27.51 26.82 8.56
C LEU A 5 -27.50 25.76 7.44
N LEU A 6 -26.29 25.26 7.08
CA LEU A 6 -26.15 24.20 6.09
C LEU A 6 -26.83 22.90 6.52
N ILE A 7 -26.70 22.52 7.79
CA ILE A 7 -27.39 21.35 8.36
C ILE A 7 -28.90 21.53 8.31
N LEU A 8 -29.41 22.72 8.64
CA LEU A 8 -30.85 23.03 8.56
C LEU A 8 -31.36 22.93 7.11
N ILE A 9 -30.66 23.50 6.15
CA ILE A 9 -31.01 23.40 4.72
C ILE A 9 -30.97 21.95 4.24
N PHE A 10 -29.99 21.16 4.67
CA PHE A 10 -29.90 19.74 4.36
C PHE A 10 -31.10 18.97 4.93
N LEU A 11 -31.42 19.14 6.23
CA LEU A 11 -32.56 18.49 6.85
C LEU A 11 -33.90 18.90 6.18
N PHE A 12 -34.05 20.18 5.84
CA PHE A 12 -35.20 20.66 5.11
C PHE A 12 -35.32 19.99 3.73
N SER A 13 -34.25 19.92 2.97
CA SER A 13 -34.24 19.25 1.66
C SER A 13 -34.49 17.74 1.77
N TYR A 14 -34.01 17.10 2.83
CA TYR A 14 -34.21 15.67 3.09
C TYR A 14 -35.68 15.34 3.42
N PHE A 15 -36.36 16.16 4.24
CA PHE A 15 -37.74 15.88 4.69
C PHE A 15 -38.83 16.37 3.73
N ILE A 16 -38.53 17.38 2.91
CA ILE A 16 -39.55 17.98 2.02
C ILE A 16 -39.59 17.31 0.66
N VAL A 17 -38.50 16.70 0.20
CA VAL A 17 -38.51 16.01 -1.10
C VAL A 17 -39.39 14.75 -1.00
N PRO A 18 -40.51 14.65 -1.74
CA PRO A 18 -41.35 13.45 -1.69
C PRO A 18 -40.61 12.21 -2.10
N GLN A 19 -40.81 11.13 -1.36
CA GLN A 19 -40.23 9.81 -1.68
C GLN A 19 -40.93 9.16 -2.89
N SER A 20 -40.69 9.65 -4.09
CA SER A 20 -41.10 8.98 -5.32
C SER A 20 -39.86 8.40 -6.03
N GLU A 21 -39.83 7.09 -6.22
CA GLU A 21 -38.73 6.38 -6.84
C GLU A 21 -38.38 6.89 -8.26
N ASN A 22 -39.30 7.57 -8.93
CA ASN A 22 -39.15 8.08 -10.29
C ASN A 22 -38.77 9.57 -10.37
N SER A 23 -38.48 10.25 -9.25
CA SER A 23 -38.10 11.65 -9.31
C SER A 23 -36.60 11.84 -9.45
N TYR A 24 -36.17 12.70 -10.40
CA TYR A 24 -34.78 13.10 -10.58
C TYR A 24 -34.14 13.77 -9.33
N PHE A 25 -34.93 14.14 -8.35
CA PHE A 25 -34.45 14.63 -7.06
C PHE A 25 -33.80 13.53 -6.22
N TRP A 26 -34.24 12.28 -6.37
CA TRP A 26 -33.75 11.14 -5.63
C TRP A 26 -32.55 10.48 -6.32
N ARG A 27 -32.65 10.32 -7.64
CA ARG A 27 -31.59 9.71 -8.46
C ARG A 27 -31.50 10.48 -9.77
N LEU A 28 -30.30 10.90 -10.15
CA LEU A 28 -30.07 11.45 -11.48
C LEU A 28 -30.16 10.36 -12.54
N PRO A 29 -30.58 10.70 -13.79
CA PRO A 29 -30.51 9.74 -14.87
C PRO A 29 -29.06 9.30 -15.09
N PRO A 30 -28.80 8.00 -15.33
CA PRO A 30 -27.44 7.49 -15.47
C PRO A 30 -26.83 7.85 -16.84
N LEU A 31 -26.50 9.12 -17.03
CA LEU A 31 -25.93 9.64 -18.27
C LEU A 31 -24.54 9.03 -18.58
N LEU A 32 -23.84 8.56 -17.55
CA LEU A 32 -22.55 7.89 -17.67
C LEU A 32 -22.63 6.37 -17.63
N LYS A 33 -23.82 5.80 -17.90
CA LYS A 33 -24.03 4.35 -17.96
C LYS A 33 -23.03 3.64 -18.90
N ASP A 34 -22.82 4.22 -20.07
CA ASP A 34 -21.95 3.64 -21.11
C ASP A 34 -20.46 3.98 -20.92
N PHE A 35 -20.10 4.75 -19.90
CA PHE A 35 -18.71 5.13 -19.64
C PHE A 35 -17.79 3.91 -19.42
N PRO A 36 -18.16 2.87 -18.64
CA PRO A 36 -17.37 1.65 -18.52
C PRO A 36 -17.21 0.92 -19.87
N LEU A 37 -18.25 0.92 -20.70
CA LEU A 37 -18.22 0.31 -22.02
C LEU A 37 -17.29 1.08 -22.98
N TRP A 38 -17.31 2.40 -22.91
CA TRP A 38 -16.39 3.25 -23.66
C TRP A 38 -14.93 2.98 -23.28
N ILE A 39 -14.61 2.84 -22.00
CA ILE A 39 -13.28 2.46 -21.54
C ILE A 39 -12.90 1.08 -22.07
N ASN A 40 -13.80 0.08 -22.02
CA ASN A 40 -13.52 -1.24 -22.57
C ASN A 40 -13.23 -1.18 -24.06
N THR A 41 -14.02 -0.43 -24.83
CA THR A 41 -13.79 -0.27 -26.28
C THR A 41 -12.47 0.45 -26.57
N LEU A 42 -12.04 1.37 -25.70
CA LEU A 42 -10.72 2.01 -25.81
C LEU A 42 -9.59 0.99 -25.62
N PHE A 43 -9.68 0.14 -24.58
CA PHE A 43 -8.69 -0.93 -24.36
C PHE A 43 -8.69 -1.95 -25.50
N ASP A 44 -9.86 -2.37 -25.97
CA ASP A 44 -9.97 -3.32 -27.08
C ASP A 44 -9.40 -2.73 -28.39
N ASN A 45 -9.65 -1.45 -28.64
CA ASN A 45 -9.10 -0.78 -29.81
C ASN A 45 -7.57 -0.64 -29.73
N LEU A 46 -7.02 -0.26 -28.56
CA LEU A 46 -5.59 -0.18 -28.32
C LEU A 46 -4.90 -1.55 -28.48
N MET A 47 -5.53 -2.59 -27.94
CA MET A 47 -4.92 -3.94 -27.90
C MET A 47 -5.09 -4.71 -29.20
N PHE A 48 -6.18 -4.48 -29.97
CA PHE A 48 -6.55 -5.36 -31.08
C PHE A 48 -6.84 -4.67 -32.41
N LYS A 49 -7.03 -3.34 -32.46
CA LYS A 49 -7.47 -2.66 -33.68
C LYS A 49 -6.58 -1.52 -34.14
N TRP A 50 -6.04 -0.68 -33.23
CA TRP A 50 -5.28 0.51 -33.61
C TRP A 50 -3.82 0.20 -33.85
N PHE A 51 -3.23 0.80 -34.90
CA PHE A 51 -1.81 0.69 -35.21
C PHE A 51 -1.34 -0.76 -35.39
N THR A 52 -2.06 -1.52 -36.26
CA THR A 52 -1.70 -2.91 -36.56
C THR A 52 -0.49 -3.00 -37.49
N VAL A 53 0.33 -4.02 -37.26
CA VAL A 53 1.49 -4.40 -38.06
C VAL A 53 1.41 -5.89 -38.36
N ASP A 54 1.71 -6.28 -39.56
CA ASP A 54 1.77 -7.68 -39.96
C ASP A 54 3.09 -8.28 -39.49
N ILE A 55 3.04 -9.28 -38.62
CA ILE A 55 4.20 -9.98 -38.09
C ILE A 55 4.17 -11.42 -38.55
N TRP A 56 5.29 -11.87 -39.10
CA TRP A 56 5.46 -13.28 -39.51
C TRP A 56 5.42 -14.18 -38.25
N ASP A 57 4.47 -15.13 -38.28
CA ASP A 57 4.38 -16.18 -37.27
C ASP A 57 4.98 -17.49 -37.83
N PRO A 58 6.15 -17.91 -37.31
CA PRO A 58 6.82 -19.12 -37.81
C PRO A 58 6.07 -20.41 -37.47
N LEU A 59 5.18 -20.43 -36.48
CA LEU A 59 4.41 -21.61 -36.09
C LEU A 59 3.32 -21.94 -37.13
N TRP A 60 2.67 -20.90 -37.69
CA TRP A 60 1.60 -21.04 -38.62
C TRP A 60 2.01 -20.75 -40.09
N ASN A 61 3.28 -20.38 -40.28
CA ASN A 61 3.85 -19.99 -41.57
C ASN A 61 3.01 -18.94 -42.31
N ASP A 62 2.47 -17.96 -41.56
CA ASP A 62 1.59 -16.91 -42.03
C ASP A 62 1.85 -15.60 -41.28
N TYR A 63 1.27 -14.47 -41.78
CA TYR A 63 1.34 -13.17 -41.16
C TYR A 63 0.16 -12.97 -40.21
N GLU A 64 0.44 -12.74 -38.93
CA GLU A 64 -0.57 -12.36 -37.92
C GLU A 64 -0.58 -10.85 -37.74
N GLN A 65 -1.74 -10.22 -37.83
CA GLN A 65 -1.89 -8.81 -37.51
C GLN A 65 -1.87 -8.59 -35.99
N LYS A 66 -0.85 -7.89 -35.53
CA LYS A 66 -0.73 -7.50 -34.10
C LYS A 66 -0.64 -5.98 -33.99
N THR A 67 -1.30 -5.39 -32.98
CA THR A 67 -1.15 -3.96 -32.71
C THR A 67 0.23 -3.67 -32.10
N ILE A 68 0.84 -2.55 -32.45
CA ILE A 68 2.12 -2.10 -31.87
C ILE A 68 2.03 -2.07 -30.35
N PHE A 69 0.90 -1.60 -29.82
CA PHE A 69 0.67 -1.52 -28.38
C PHE A 69 0.69 -2.91 -27.71
N ARG A 70 0.06 -3.92 -28.32
CA ARG A 70 0.09 -5.31 -27.85
C ARG A 70 1.51 -5.89 -27.88
N ILE A 71 2.29 -5.56 -28.90
CA ILE A 71 3.69 -5.99 -29.01
C ILE A 71 4.51 -5.42 -27.86
N ILE A 72 4.40 -4.11 -27.63
CA ILE A 72 5.13 -3.42 -26.54
C ILE A 72 4.73 -3.99 -25.17
N THR A 73 3.43 -4.13 -24.91
CA THR A 73 2.96 -4.66 -23.62
C THR A 73 3.42 -6.10 -23.39
N ARG A 74 3.41 -6.94 -24.43
CA ARG A 74 3.91 -8.32 -24.32
C ARG A 74 5.43 -8.38 -24.18
N ALA A 75 6.18 -7.52 -24.86
CA ALA A 75 7.63 -7.42 -24.69
C ALA A 75 8.00 -6.98 -23.27
N ILE A 76 7.28 -6.00 -22.69
CA ILE A 76 7.45 -5.61 -21.30
C ILE A 76 7.11 -6.78 -20.37
N SER A 77 5.97 -7.46 -20.59
CA SER A 77 5.55 -8.63 -19.80
C SER A 77 6.60 -9.73 -19.79
N SER A 78 7.11 -10.10 -20.97
CA SER A 78 8.11 -11.17 -21.08
C SER A 78 9.45 -10.78 -20.45
N SER A 79 9.85 -9.51 -20.58
CA SER A 79 11.09 -9.02 -19.95
C SER A 79 10.98 -9.04 -18.43
N VAL A 80 9.86 -8.57 -17.88
CA VAL A 80 9.61 -8.59 -16.43
C VAL A 80 9.54 -10.03 -15.93
N LEU A 81 8.80 -10.88 -16.63
CA LEU A 81 8.67 -12.30 -16.29
C LEU A 81 10.03 -13.00 -16.28
N PHE A 82 10.88 -12.74 -17.30
CA PHE A 82 12.23 -13.29 -17.37
C PHE A 82 13.06 -12.94 -16.13
N ILE A 83 13.04 -11.66 -15.71
CA ILE A 83 13.79 -11.21 -14.54
C ILE A 83 13.24 -11.86 -13.25
N ILE A 84 11.91 -11.98 -13.12
CA ILE A 84 11.26 -12.62 -11.96
C ILE A 84 11.69 -14.09 -11.89
N ILE A 85 11.59 -14.83 -13.01
CA ILE A 85 11.97 -16.24 -13.07
C ILE A 85 13.45 -16.40 -12.74
N PHE A 86 14.32 -15.56 -13.30
CA PHE A 86 15.75 -15.59 -13.01
C PHE A 86 16.06 -15.44 -11.52
N ILE A 87 15.47 -14.44 -10.84
CA ILE A 87 15.66 -14.24 -9.39
C ILE A 87 15.05 -15.39 -8.59
N ARG A 88 13.87 -15.89 -8.98
CA ARG A 88 13.24 -17.03 -8.35
C ARG A 88 14.08 -18.30 -8.45
N GLU A 89 14.68 -18.55 -9.61
CA GLU A 89 15.58 -19.70 -9.82
C GLU A 89 16.87 -19.64 -9.00
N ILE A 90 17.36 -18.44 -8.67
CA ILE A 90 18.46 -18.29 -7.71
C ILE A 90 18.07 -18.86 -6.35
N PHE A 91 16.85 -18.60 -5.88
CA PHE A 91 16.38 -19.05 -4.56
C PHE A 91 15.85 -20.47 -4.56
N LEU A 92 15.09 -20.87 -5.58
CA LEU A 92 14.34 -22.12 -5.61
C LEU A 92 14.89 -23.16 -6.57
N GLY A 93 15.89 -22.79 -7.36
CA GLY A 93 16.43 -23.63 -8.42
C GLY A 93 15.51 -23.72 -9.64
N GLY A 94 16.01 -24.20 -10.72
CA GLY A 94 15.24 -24.38 -11.94
C GLY A 94 16.06 -24.24 -13.22
N ALA A 95 15.39 -24.32 -14.36
CA ALA A 95 16.01 -24.20 -15.68
C ALA A 95 15.14 -23.39 -16.67
N GLN A 96 14.10 -22.70 -16.20
CA GLN A 96 13.15 -22.02 -17.09
C GLN A 96 13.75 -20.81 -17.81
N THR A 97 14.68 -20.10 -17.15
CA THR A 97 15.41 -18.97 -17.76
C THR A 97 16.30 -19.40 -18.90
N LEU A 98 16.98 -20.53 -18.76
CA LEU A 98 17.80 -21.09 -19.83
C LEU A 98 16.95 -21.69 -20.95
N GLY A 99 15.83 -22.33 -20.62
CA GLY A 99 14.88 -22.87 -21.59
C GLY A 99 14.21 -21.83 -22.48
N ALA A 100 14.08 -20.58 -21.99
CA ALA A 100 13.56 -19.48 -22.81
C ALA A 100 14.55 -18.98 -23.89
N PHE A 101 15.85 -19.23 -23.71
CA PHE A 101 16.90 -18.88 -24.69
C PHE A 101 17.20 -20.00 -25.68
N VAL A 102 16.83 -21.23 -25.37
CA VAL A 102 17.18 -22.43 -26.17
C VAL A 102 15.88 -22.96 -26.75
N SER A 103 15.78 -22.94 -28.08
CA SER A 103 14.60 -23.45 -28.80
C SER A 103 14.29 -24.91 -28.46
N ASP A 104 13.04 -25.34 -28.67
CA ASP A 104 12.42 -26.63 -28.34
C ASP A 104 13.24 -27.91 -28.66
N THR A 105 14.28 -27.82 -29.48
CA THR A 105 15.18 -28.92 -29.83
C THR A 105 16.09 -29.40 -28.69
N TRP A 106 16.15 -28.68 -27.57
CA TRP A 106 17.09 -28.97 -26.47
C TRP A 106 16.37 -29.42 -25.17
N ILE A 107 15.20 -30.01 -25.27
CA ILE A 107 14.43 -30.52 -24.12
C ILE A 107 15.24 -31.45 -23.20
N ASN A 108 16.22 -32.17 -23.74
CA ASN A 108 17.10 -33.03 -22.95
C ASN A 108 18.28 -32.28 -22.28
N ALA A 109 18.65 -31.08 -22.74
CA ALA A 109 19.70 -30.28 -22.14
C ALA A 109 19.23 -29.60 -20.81
N ASN A 110 17.94 -29.37 -20.63
CA ASN A 110 17.38 -28.74 -19.43
C ASN A 110 17.66 -29.51 -18.13
N LYS A 111 17.85 -30.82 -18.18
CA LYS A 111 18.23 -31.62 -17.01
C LYS A 111 19.66 -31.39 -16.54
N TRP A 112 20.56 -30.96 -17.43
CA TRP A 112 21.99 -30.78 -17.15
C TRP A 112 22.37 -29.36 -16.78
N LEU A 113 21.53 -28.38 -17.11
CA LEU A 113 21.73 -26.95 -16.91
C LEU A 113 20.81 -26.33 -15.87
N SER A 114 20.12 -27.15 -15.03
CA SER A 114 19.29 -26.62 -13.97
C SER A 114 20.13 -25.94 -12.87
N TRP A 115 19.73 -24.72 -12.51
CA TRP A 115 20.32 -24.04 -11.37
C TRP A 115 19.90 -24.75 -10.08
N PRO A 116 20.84 -25.07 -9.17
CA PRO A 116 20.47 -25.60 -7.87
C PRO A 116 19.84 -24.50 -7.01
N ALA A 117 18.89 -24.89 -6.19
CA ALA A 117 18.30 -23.99 -5.21
C ALA A 117 19.36 -23.50 -4.21
N LEU A 118 19.28 -22.24 -3.79
CA LEU A 118 20.03 -21.77 -2.64
C LEU A 118 19.47 -22.43 -1.36
N PRO A 119 20.32 -23.07 -0.55
CA PRO A 119 19.83 -23.66 0.70
C PRO A 119 19.30 -22.56 1.61
N TRP A 120 18.21 -22.84 2.30
CA TRP A 120 17.63 -21.89 3.22
C TRP A 120 18.60 -21.43 4.31
N THR A 121 19.51 -22.32 4.75
CA THR A 121 20.57 -22.01 5.72
C THR A 121 21.54 -20.94 5.23
N ALA A 122 21.88 -20.95 3.94
CA ALA A 122 22.74 -19.93 3.33
C ALA A 122 22.03 -18.57 3.26
N VAL A 123 20.74 -18.57 2.94
CA VAL A 123 19.93 -17.33 2.91
C VAL A 123 19.78 -16.76 4.32
N VAL A 124 19.51 -17.60 5.33
CA VAL A 124 19.43 -17.19 6.74
C VAL A 124 20.77 -16.58 7.21
N ALA A 125 21.89 -17.25 6.90
CA ALA A 125 23.22 -16.74 7.25
C ALA A 125 23.51 -15.41 6.54
N GLY A 126 23.21 -15.31 5.25
CA GLY A 126 23.38 -14.10 4.45
C GLY A 126 22.54 -12.93 4.99
N ALA A 127 21.26 -13.17 5.27
CA ALA A 127 20.37 -12.16 5.87
C ALA A 127 20.89 -11.73 7.26
N SER A 128 21.30 -12.67 8.12
CA SER A 128 21.84 -12.35 9.45
C SER A 128 23.09 -11.48 9.37
N ILE A 129 24.00 -11.78 8.45
CA ILE A 129 25.24 -11.01 8.25
C ILE A 129 24.94 -9.61 7.72
N LEU A 130 24.01 -9.48 6.76
CA LEU A 130 23.55 -8.17 6.30
C LEU A 130 22.94 -7.35 7.44
N GLY A 131 22.10 -7.97 8.27
CA GLY A 131 21.51 -7.32 9.45
C GLY A 131 22.59 -6.85 10.43
N TYR A 132 23.59 -7.70 10.69
CA TYR A 132 24.73 -7.34 11.56
C TYR A 132 25.50 -6.13 11.05
N GLN A 133 25.75 -6.07 9.75
CA GLN A 133 26.46 -4.96 9.10
C GLN A 133 25.69 -3.63 9.12
N LEU A 134 24.38 -3.69 9.08
CA LEU A 134 23.53 -2.49 9.01
C LEU A 134 23.28 -1.90 10.41
N GLN A 135 22.90 -2.70 11.37
CA GLN A 135 22.48 -2.24 12.70
C GLN A 135 22.93 -3.12 13.87
N GLY A 136 23.83 -4.10 13.63
CA GLY A 136 24.39 -4.96 14.65
C GLY A 136 23.54 -6.19 15.00
N VAL A 137 23.79 -6.77 16.19
CA VAL A 137 23.27 -8.08 16.61
C VAL A 137 21.75 -8.16 16.62
N ARG A 138 21.05 -7.08 17.02
CA ARG A 138 19.58 -7.09 17.10
C ARG A 138 18.91 -7.33 15.75
N LEU A 139 19.39 -6.64 14.72
CA LEU A 139 18.85 -6.82 13.36
C LEU A 139 19.30 -8.14 12.73
N ALA A 140 20.50 -8.61 13.06
CA ALA A 140 20.99 -9.93 12.66
C ALA A 140 20.11 -11.07 13.20
N LEU A 141 19.75 -10.99 14.49
CA LEU A 141 18.86 -11.99 15.12
C LEU A 141 17.44 -11.93 14.55
N LEU A 142 16.89 -10.73 14.36
CA LEU A 142 15.56 -10.54 13.76
C LEU A 142 15.49 -11.20 12.38
N ALA A 143 16.48 -10.92 11.53
CA ALA A 143 16.54 -11.47 10.19
C ALA A 143 16.81 -12.98 10.19
N GLY A 144 17.75 -13.46 11.00
CA GLY A 144 18.06 -14.86 11.11
C GLY A 144 16.90 -15.71 11.59
N ILE A 145 16.24 -15.29 12.68
CA ILE A 145 15.06 -15.97 13.23
C ILE A 145 13.89 -15.88 12.25
N GLY A 146 13.67 -14.72 11.63
CA GLY A 146 12.57 -14.52 10.68
C GLY A 146 12.70 -15.42 9.45
N PHE A 147 13.87 -15.43 8.78
CA PHE A 147 14.07 -16.32 7.61
C PHE A 147 14.09 -17.81 8.01
N ALA A 148 14.62 -18.16 9.19
CA ALA A 148 14.56 -19.52 9.70
C ALA A 148 13.09 -19.95 9.96
N TYR A 149 12.27 -19.07 10.49
CA TYR A 149 10.84 -19.31 10.65
C TYR A 149 10.16 -19.67 9.32
N LEU A 150 10.41 -18.89 8.25
CA LEU A 150 9.83 -19.16 6.93
C LEU A 150 10.15 -20.56 6.41
N SER A 151 11.37 -21.05 6.67
CA SER A 151 11.79 -22.37 6.25
C SER A 151 11.20 -23.47 7.12
N ILE A 152 11.31 -23.36 8.46
CA ILE A 152 10.88 -24.38 9.42
C ILE A 152 9.38 -24.60 9.34
N PHE A 153 8.61 -23.55 9.09
CA PHE A 153 7.14 -23.61 8.97
C PHE A 153 6.65 -23.95 7.55
N GLY A 154 7.56 -24.40 6.66
CA GLY A 154 7.18 -24.87 5.32
C GLY A 154 6.74 -23.78 4.36
N GLN A 155 6.90 -22.50 4.70
CA GLN A 155 6.51 -21.36 3.87
C GLN A 155 7.68 -20.80 3.04
N TRP A 156 8.74 -21.57 2.86
CA TRP A 156 9.95 -21.14 2.17
C TRP A 156 9.72 -20.76 0.71
N GLU A 157 9.11 -21.68 -0.05
CA GLU A 157 8.88 -21.50 -1.48
C GLU A 157 8.00 -20.27 -1.76
N PRO A 158 6.78 -20.12 -1.15
CA PRO A 158 5.97 -18.93 -1.36
C PRO A 158 6.64 -17.64 -0.87
N SER A 159 7.48 -17.74 0.17
CA SER A 159 8.24 -16.59 0.68
C SER A 159 9.29 -16.11 -0.30
N MET A 160 10.03 -17.03 -0.93
CA MET A 160 11.04 -16.70 -1.94
C MET A 160 10.40 -16.20 -3.24
N GLU A 161 9.23 -16.70 -3.62
CA GLU A 161 8.44 -16.15 -4.71
C GLU A 161 8.06 -14.69 -4.41
N THR A 162 7.49 -14.40 -3.24
CA THR A 162 7.15 -13.03 -2.80
C THR A 162 8.39 -12.12 -2.77
N LEU A 163 9.50 -12.61 -2.23
CA LEU A 163 10.75 -11.86 -2.18
C LEU A 163 11.28 -11.55 -3.59
N SER A 164 11.16 -12.49 -4.52
CA SER A 164 11.56 -12.29 -5.92
C SER A 164 10.78 -11.16 -6.58
N PHE A 165 9.48 -11.05 -6.33
CA PHE A 165 8.68 -9.92 -6.79
C PHE A 165 9.19 -8.58 -6.26
N VAL A 166 9.46 -8.51 -4.97
CA VAL A 166 9.94 -7.27 -4.34
C VAL A 166 11.32 -6.89 -4.87
N LEU A 167 12.20 -7.86 -5.03
CA LEU A 167 13.56 -7.66 -5.57
C LEU A 167 13.58 -7.19 -7.03
N VAL A 168 12.54 -7.50 -7.81
CA VAL A 168 12.37 -6.96 -9.18
C VAL A 168 11.69 -5.59 -9.14
N SER A 169 10.57 -5.48 -8.43
CA SER A 169 9.72 -4.29 -8.48
C SER A 169 10.36 -3.09 -7.79
N ALA A 170 10.99 -3.26 -6.62
CA ALA A 170 11.53 -2.15 -5.86
C ALA A 170 12.69 -1.41 -6.56
N PRO A 171 13.68 -2.08 -7.18
CA PRO A 171 14.70 -1.40 -7.97
C PRO A 171 14.15 -0.64 -9.19
N VAL A 172 13.15 -1.20 -9.87
CA VAL A 172 12.49 -0.52 -11.01
C VAL A 172 11.75 0.73 -10.52
N CYS A 173 11.00 0.63 -9.42
CA CYS A 173 10.35 1.79 -8.80
C CYS A 173 11.36 2.85 -8.36
N PHE A 174 12.51 2.43 -7.81
CA PHE A 174 13.60 3.34 -7.44
C PHE A 174 14.12 4.12 -8.65
N ILE A 175 14.45 3.41 -9.74
CA ILE A 175 14.98 4.02 -10.96
C ILE A 175 13.96 4.99 -11.58
N LEU A 176 12.70 4.55 -11.75
CA LEU A 176 11.63 5.38 -12.29
C LEU A 176 11.32 6.57 -11.37
N GLY A 177 11.22 6.31 -10.06
CA GLY A 177 10.89 7.33 -9.07
C GLY A 177 11.98 8.39 -8.94
N LEU A 178 13.26 7.97 -8.96
CA LEU A 178 14.39 8.88 -8.96
C LEU A 178 14.43 9.71 -10.26
N GLY A 179 14.25 9.08 -11.43
CA GLY A 179 14.26 9.75 -12.73
C GLY A 179 13.15 10.79 -12.85
N PHE A 180 11.89 10.42 -12.62
CA PHE A 180 10.75 11.35 -12.66
C PHE A 180 10.82 12.39 -11.54
N GLY A 181 11.34 12.04 -10.37
CA GLY A 181 11.54 12.95 -9.25
C GLY A 181 12.56 14.04 -9.56
N ILE A 182 13.71 13.68 -10.16
CA ILE A 182 14.72 14.64 -10.61
C ILE A 182 14.13 15.52 -11.72
N TRP A 183 13.41 14.96 -12.69
CA TRP A 183 12.78 15.72 -13.76
C TRP A 183 11.75 16.73 -13.22
N GLY A 184 10.92 16.33 -12.26
CA GLY A 184 9.98 17.22 -11.56
C GLY A 184 10.70 18.31 -10.76
N TYR A 185 11.82 18.01 -10.10
CA TYR A 185 12.63 19.01 -9.39
C TYR A 185 13.23 20.06 -10.34
N LEU A 186 13.74 19.63 -11.49
CA LEU A 186 14.37 20.52 -12.47
C LEU A 186 13.37 21.39 -13.25
N ASN A 187 12.11 20.96 -13.38
CA ASN A 187 11.10 21.65 -14.19
C ASN A 187 9.78 21.79 -13.43
N LYS A 188 9.45 23.03 -13.03
CA LYS A 188 8.21 23.36 -12.31
C LYS A 188 6.92 22.99 -13.07
N THR A 189 6.95 23.07 -14.42
CA THR A 189 5.79 22.67 -15.24
C THR A 189 5.54 21.17 -15.15
N VAL A 190 6.60 20.37 -15.23
CA VAL A 190 6.54 18.91 -15.08
C VAL A 190 6.03 18.56 -13.69
N GLU A 191 6.55 19.19 -12.66
CA GLU A 191 6.05 18.97 -11.29
C GLU A 191 4.58 19.32 -11.15
N GLY A 192 4.15 20.48 -11.67
CA GLY A 192 2.74 20.90 -11.64
C GLY A 192 1.80 19.88 -12.32
N THR A 193 2.28 19.19 -13.35
CA THR A 193 1.53 18.13 -14.03
C THR A 193 1.61 16.78 -13.28
N LEU A 194 2.78 16.46 -12.72
CA LEU A 194 2.96 15.21 -11.98
C LEU A 194 2.14 15.17 -10.68
N GLN A 195 2.04 16.26 -9.94
CA GLN A 195 1.35 16.29 -8.65
C GLN A 195 -0.11 15.79 -8.70
N PRO A 196 -0.98 16.27 -9.60
CA PRO A 196 -2.35 15.74 -9.72
C PRO A 196 -2.38 14.26 -10.09
N ILE A 197 -1.49 13.82 -10.99
CA ILE A 197 -1.38 12.43 -11.42
C ILE A 197 -1.00 11.53 -10.23
N LEU A 198 0.03 11.94 -9.48
CA LEU A 198 0.48 11.20 -8.29
C LEU A 198 -0.60 11.16 -7.19
N ASN A 199 -1.38 12.26 -7.04
CA ASN A 199 -2.52 12.27 -6.12
C ASN A 199 -3.57 11.24 -6.54
N CYS A 200 -3.96 11.25 -7.81
CA CYS A 200 -4.91 10.28 -8.35
C CYS A 200 -4.40 8.85 -8.19
N MET A 201 -3.14 8.59 -8.53
CA MET A 201 -2.54 7.27 -8.38
C MET A 201 -2.54 6.77 -6.94
N GLN A 202 -2.33 7.63 -5.95
CA GLN A 202 -2.31 7.21 -4.54
C GLN A 202 -3.71 7.05 -3.92
N THR A 203 -4.73 7.69 -4.49
CA THR A 203 -6.11 7.56 -4.02
C THR A 203 -6.88 6.41 -4.68
N LEU A 204 -6.38 5.88 -5.81
CA LEU A 204 -6.96 4.72 -6.47
C LEU A 204 -6.80 3.46 -5.59
N PRO A 205 -7.88 2.70 -5.33
CA PRO A 205 -7.79 1.43 -4.64
C PRO A 205 -6.89 0.44 -5.37
N HIS A 206 -6.17 -0.39 -4.62
CA HIS A 206 -5.25 -1.39 -5.16
C HIS A 206 -5.88 -2.29 -6.23
N PHE A 207 -7.09 -2.77 -6.01
CA PHE A 207 -7.80 -3.63 -6.97
C PHE A 207 -8.11 -2.96 -8.29
N SER A 208 -8.31 -1.63 -8.30
CA SER A 208 -8.61 -0.89 -9.52
C SER A 208 -7.45 -0.86 -10.50
N TYR A 209 -6.21 -1.01 -10.02
CA TYR A 209 -5.03 -1.17 -10.87
C TYR A 209 -4.97 -2.55 -11.53
N LEU A 210 -5.42 -3.60 -10.81
CA LEU A 210 -5.26 -4.96 -11.29
C LEU A 210 -6.07 -5.22 -12.55
N VAL A 211 -7.29 -4.68 -12.63
CA VAL A 211 -8.20 -4.98 -13.75
C VAL A 211 -7.66 -4.49 -15.10
N PRO A 212 -7.30 -3.20 -15.29
CA PRO A 212 -6.72 -2.74 -16.55
C PRO A 212 -5.36 -3.38 -16.85
N ILE A 213 -4.53 -3.63 -15.82
CA ILE A 213 -3.22 -4.27 -16.01
C ILE A 213 -3.36 -5.70 -16.51
N MET A 214 -4.34 -6.44 -15.99
CA MET A 214 -4.65 -7.79 -16.46
C MET A 214 -5.01 -7.80 -17.94
N VAL A 215 -5.78 -6.83 -18.43
CA VAL A 215 -6.15 -6.73 -19.85
C VAL A 215 -4.94 -6.35 -20.71
N LEU A 216 -4.13 -5.39 -20.27
CA LEU A 216 -2.99 -4.88 -21.04
C LEU A 216 -1.81 -5.86 -21.08
N PHE A 217 -1.48 -6.47 -19.94
CA PHE A 217 -0.27 -7.26 -19.77
C PHE A 217 -0.53 -8.75 -19.62
N GLY A 218 -1.75 -9.16 -19.33
CA GLY A 218 -2.15 -10.56 -19.09
C GLY A 218 -2.30 -10.89 -17.62
N VAL A 219 -2.41 -12.20 -17.31
CA VAL A 219 -2.62 -12.75 -15.97
C VAL A 219 -1.33 -13.43 -15.50
N GLY A 220 -1.00 -13.32 -14.22
CA GLY A 220 0.13 -14.01 -13.60
C GLY A 220 1.21 -13.08 -13.04
N ASP A 221 2.39 -13.65 -12.82
CA ASP A 221 3.49 -13.00 -12.09
C ASP A 221 3.92 -11.66 -12.70
N HIS A 222 4.05 -11.59 -14.02
CA HIS A 222 4.45 -10.36 -14.72
C HIS A 222 3.44 -9.22 -14.57
N ALA A 223 2.14 -9.54 -14.66
CA ALA A 223 1.09 -8.54 -14.48
C ALA A 223 1.06 -8.03 -13.03
N GLY A 224 1.23 -8.93 -12.06
CA GLY A 224 1.38 -8.58 -10.64
C GLY A 224 2.55 -7.65 -10.38
N ALA A 225 3.71 -7.92 -10.97
CA ALA A 225 4.90 -7.08 -10.81
C ALA A 225 4.72 -5.69 -11.46
N ILE A 226 4.12 -5.62 -12.64
CA ILE A 226 3.83 -4.35 -13.32
C ILE A 226 2.84 -3.51 -12.51
N ALA A 227 1.78 -4.14 -11.97
CA ALA A 227 0.85 -3.49 -11.06
C ALA A 227 1.57 -2.92 -9.83
N THR A 228 2.47 -3.71 -9.26
CA THR A 228 3.29 -3.31 -8.12
C THR A 228 4.19 -2.12 -8.45
N ILE A 229 4.85 -2.13 -9.61
CA ILE A 229 5.70 -1.03 -10.06
C ILE A 229 4.89 0.26 -10.22
N ILE A 230 3.74 0.21 -10.88
CA ILE A 230 2.89 1.38 -11.10
C ILE A 230 2.41 1.95 -9.76
N PHE A 231 1.96 1.08 -8.85
CA PHE A 231 1.44 1.49 -7.56
C PHE A 231 2.51 2.03 -6.60
N ALA A 232 3.70 1.43 -6.57
CA ALA A 232 4.75 1.77 -5.60
C ALA A 232 5.69 2.91 -6.05
N THR A 233 5.64 3.36 -7.32
CA THR A 233 6.49 4.43 -7.83
C THR A 233 6.15 5.84 -7.28
N PRO A 234 4.88 6.26 -7.09
CA PRO A 234 4.52 7.61 -6.69
C PRO A 234 5.19 8.14 -5.42
N PRO A 235 5.29 7.41 -4.29
CA PRO A 235 6.00 7.90 -3.11
C PRO A 235 7.47 8.20 -3.36
N MET A 236 8.12 7.39 -4.19
CA MET A 236 9.53 7.61 -4.53
C MET A 236 9.73 8.93 -5.29
N ILE A 237 8.85 9.24 -6.25
CA ILE A 237 8.87 10.51 -6.98
C ILE A 237 8.74 11.69 -6.00
N ARG A 238 7.74 11.62 -5.10
CA ARG A 238 7.49 12.70 -4.13
C ARG A 238 8.65 12.91 -3.17
N LEU A 239 9.17 11.84 -2.59
CA LEU A 239 10.26 11.92 -1.63
C LEU A 239 11.57 12.35 -2.30
N THR A 240 11.77 12.02 -3.58
CA THR A 240 12.91 12.56 -4.35
C THR A 240 12.79 14.08 -4.55
N ILE A 241 11.63 14.57 -4.99
CA ILE A 241 11.39 16.03 -5.16
C ILE A 241 11.56 16.74 -3.82
N LEU A 242 10.94 16.23 -2.77
CA LEU A 242 10.99 16.81 -1.43
C LEU A 242 12.41 16.84 -0.86
N GLY A 243 13.15 15.73 -0.97
CA GLY A 243 14.53 15.63 -0.50
C GLY A 243 15.47 16.60 -1.20
N LEU A 244 15.31 16.77 -2.52
CA LEU A 244 16.10 17.74 -3.27
C LEU A 244 15.73 19.20 -2.93
N ARG A 245 14.48 19.50 -2.58
CA ARG A 245 14.04 20.85 -2.18
C ARG A 245 14.43 21.25 -0.76
N LYS A 246 14.61 20.29 0.14
CA LYS A 246 15.04 20.55 1.51
C LYS A 246 16.49 20.97 1.65
N ILE A 247 17.29 20.86 0.58
CA ILE A 247 18.70 21.23 0.60
C ILE A 247 18.81 22.75 0.78
N SER A 248 19.63 23.18 1.75
CA SER A 248 19.84 24.59 2.00
C SER A 248 20.49 25.29 0.79
N PRO A 249 20.09 26.53 0.47
CA PRO A 249 20.70 27.30 -0.61
C PRO A 249 22.23 27.40 -0.49
N ASP A 250 22.76 27.51 0.74
CA ASP A 250 24.19 27.61 0.99
C ASP A 250 25.00 26.42 0.43
N ILE A 251 24.43 25.21 0.47
CA ILE A 251 25.08 24.01 -0.10
C ILE A 251 25.09 24.08 -1.63
N VAL A 252 24.00 24.58 -2.21
CA VAL A 252 23.88 24.77 -3.67
C VAL A 252 24.90 25.80 -4.15
N ASP A 253 24.97 26.96 -3.47
CA ASP A 253 25.88 28.05 -3.78
C ASP A 253 27.35 27.63 -3.61
N SER A 254 27.67 26.86 -2.55
CA SER A 254 29.02 26.30 -2.37
C SER A 254 29.42 25.37 -3.53
N GLY A 255 28.48 24.56 -4.04
CA GLY A 255 28.71 23.74 -5.22
C GLY A 255 28.97 24.55 -6.48
N LEU A 256 28.19 25.62 -6.68
CA LEU A 256 28.36 26.55 -7.84
C LEU A 256 29.68 27.31 -7.75
N MET A 257 30.03 27.85 -6.57
CA MET A 257 31.30 28.54 -6.33
C MET A 257 32.53 27.62 -6.51
N SER A 258 32.35 26.32 -6.28
CA SER A 258 33.39 25.30 -6.57
C SER A 258 33.51 24.95 -8.06
N GLY A 259 32.80 25.68 -8.94
CA GLY A 259 32.87 25.49 -10.39
C GLY A 259 32.10 24.28 -10.93
N CYS A 260 31.16 23.73 -10.17
CA CYS A 260 30.32 22.61 -10.63
C CYS A 260 29.38 23.04 -11.78
N ASN A 261 29.40 22.29 -12.87
CA ASN A 261 28.35 22.41 -13.88
C ASN A 261 27.03 21.81 -13.37
N LYS A 262 25.89 22.04 -14.06
CA LYS A 262 24.55 21.59 -13.65
C LYS A 262 24.49 20.09 -13.37
N THR A 263 25.15 19.27 -14.17
CA THR A 263 25.17 17.81 -14.01
C THR A 263 26.04 17.40 -12.80
N GLN A 264 27.18 18.04 -12.60
CA GLN A 264 28.05 17.82 -11.45
C GLN A 264 27.35 18.26 -10.15
N LEU A 265 26.68 19.40 -10.17
CA LEU A 265 25.90 19.90 -9.05
C LEU A 265 24.82 18.86 -8.66
N LEU A 266 24.05 18.33 -9.63
CA LEU A 266 23.03 17.32 -9.37
C LEU A 266 23.62 16.04 -8.78
N PHE A 267 24.58 15.42 -9.46
CA PHE A 267 25.06 14.08 -9.07
C PHE A 267 26.09 14.08 -7.95
N LYS A 268 26.90 15.15 -7.81
CA LYS A 268 27.97 15.19 -6.79
C LYS A 268 27.58 15.96 -5.53
N VAL A 269 26.57 16.85 -5.60
CA VAL A 269 26.17 17.69 -4.46
C VAL A 269 24.73 17.37 -4.04
N LEU A 270 23.74 17.56 -4.91
CA LEU A 270 22.34 17.49 -4.53
C LEU A 270 21.89 16.09 -4.15
N ILE A 271 22.10 15.07 -5.02
CA ILE A 271 21.68 13.68 -4.73
C ILE A 271 22.40 13.12 -3.50
N PRO A 272 23.72 13.27 -3.32
CA PRO A 272 24.39 12.82 -2.10
C PRO A 272 23.88 13.49 -0.83
N THR A 273 23.55 14.79 -0.88
CA THR A 273 23.00 15.54 0.26
C THR A 273 21.57 15.08 0.59
N ALA A 274 20.71 14.87 -0.43
CA ALA A 274 19.35 14.36 -0.28
C ALA A 274 19.27 12.86 0.02
N ARG A 275 20.41 12.15 0.10
CA ARG A 275 20.47 10.68 0.20
C ARG A 275 19.53 10.10 1.27
N ARG A 276 19.44 10.75 2.44
CA ARG A 276 18.59 10.25 3.54
C ARG A 276 17.11 10.24 3.17
N ASP A 277 16.61 11.35 2.62
CA ASP A 277 15.21 11.48 2.20
C ASP A 277 14.90 10.53 1.03
N ILE A 278 15.82 10.38 0.06
CA ILE A 278 15.73 9.42 -1.05
C ILE A 278 15.63 7.98 -0.52
N LEU A 279 16.45 7.59 0.46
CA LEU A 279 16.43 6.24 1.04
C LEU A 279 15.17 5.98 1.88
N ILE A 280 14.59 7.02 2.51
CA ILE A 280 13.25 6.91 3.10
C ILE A 280 12.21 6.62 2.01
N GLY A 281 12.37 7.21 0.82
CA GLY A 281 11.58 6.88 -0.36
C GLY A 281 11.68 5.40 -0.76
N VAL A 282 12.89 4.84 -0.75
CA VAL A 282 13.11 3.40 -1.00
C VAL A 282 12.37 2.54 0.02
N ASN A 283 12.40 2.92 1.30
CA ASN A 283 11.66 2.22 2.34
C ASN A 283 10.16 2.20 2.06
N GLN A 284 9.57 3.34 1.71
CA GLN A 284 8.16 3.43 1.34
C GLN A 284 7.81 2.56 0.12
N VAL A 285 8.69 2.53 -0.89
CA VAL A 285 8.53 1.66 -2.07
C VAL A 285 8.51 0.19 -1.68
N ILE A 286 9.45 -0.27 -0.85
CA ILE A 286 9.51 -1.68 -0.41
C ILE A 286 8.22 -2.07 0.31
N MET A 287 7.71 -1.23 1.20
CA MET A 287 6.47 -1.48 1.92
C MET A 287 5.26 -1.57 0.98
N GLN A 288 5.17 -0.66 0.01
CA GLN A 288 4.09 -0.70 -0.98
C GLN A 288 4.23 -1.88 -1.95
N CYS A 289 5.45 -2.27 -2.32
CA CYS A 289 5.67 -3.48 -3.12
C CYS A 289 5.15 -4.73 -2.39
N LEU A 290 5.44 -4.88 -1.10
CA LEU A 290 4.94 -6.01 -0.31
C LEU A 290 3.42 -6.02 -0.20
N ALA A 291 2.81 -4.87 0.08
CA ALA A 291 1.35 -4.75 0.14
C ALA A 291 0.71 -5.13 -1.20
N MET A 292 1.25 -4.63 -2.32
CA MET A 292 0.69 -4.90 -3.64
C MET A 292 0.95 -6.33 -4.13
N THR A 293 2.10 -6.91 -3.81
CA THR A 293 2.43 -8.31 -4.15
C THR A 293 1.42 -9.29 -3.55
N THR A 294 0.97 -9.03 -2.32
CA THR A 294 -0.05 -9.88 -1.68
C THR A 294 -1.43 -9.74 -2.35
N ILE A 295 -1.77 -8.54 -2.85
CA ILE A 295 -3.03 -8.28 -3.57
C ILE A 295 -2.95 -8.80 -5.02
N ALA A 296 -1.76 -8.81 -5.63
CA ALA A 296 -1.54 -9.35 -6.98
C ALA A 296 -1.89 -10.85 -7.12
N ALA A 297 -2.01 -11.57 -6.00
CA ALA A 297 -2.53 -12.93 -5.96
C ALA A 297 -3.94 -13.08 -6.58
N PHE A 298 -4.72 -12.00 -6.62
CA PHE A 298 -6.06 -12.00 -7.24
C PHE A 298 -6.02 -12.07 -8.76
N ILE A 299 -4.91 -11.69 -9.36
CA ILE A 299 -4.66 -11.83 -10.81
C ILE A 299 -3.69 -12.98 -11.12
N GLY A 300 -3.56 -13.95 -10.21
CA GLY A 300 -2.80 -15.19 -10.42
C GLY A 300 -1.30 -15.07 -10.18
N ALA A 301 -0.82 -14.02 -9.51
CA ALA A 301 0.56 -13.95 -9.06
C ALA A 301 0.81 -14.95 -7.92
N LYS A 302 1.91 -15.70 -8.01
CA LYS A 302 2.30 -16.70 -7.01
C LYS A 302 2.90 -16.04 -5.76
N GLY A 303 3.10 -16.82 -4.70
CA GLY A 303 3.75 -16.41 -3.47
C GLY A 303 2.83 -16.46 -2.25
N LEU A 304 3.26 -15.86 -1.14
CA LEU A 304 2.52 -15.86 0.14
C LEU A 304 1.11 -15.30 0.02
N GLY A 305 0.91 -14.27 -0.82
CA GLY A 305 -0.41 -13.69 -1.05
C GLY A 305 -1.40 -14.69 -1.67
N PHE A 306 -0.94 -15.55 -2.57
CA PHE A 306 -1.78 -16.59 -3.18
C PHE A 306 -2.22 -17.63 -2.13
N ASN A 307 -1.27 -18.14 -1.35
CA ASN A 307 -1.56 -19.10 -0.30
C ASN A 307 -2.48 -18.49 0.77
N LEU A 308 -2.28 -17.25 1.12
CA LEU A 308 -3.12 -16.53 2.06
C LEU A 308 -4.56 -16.36 1.54
N LYS A 309 -4.71 -15.99 0.26
CA LYS A 309 -6.03 -15.92 -0.40
C LYS A 309 -6.74 -17.28 -0.37
N VAL A 310 -6.03 -18.37 -0.67
CA VAL A 310 -6.59 -19.72 -0.64
C VAL A 310 -7.04 -20.07 0.77
N ALA A 311 -6.20 -19.86 1.79
CA ALA A 311 -6.53 -20.16 3.19
C ALA A 311 -7.74 -19.34 3.70
N LEU A 312 -7.83 -18.05 3.32
CA LEU A 312 -8.99 -17.21 3.67
C LEU A 312 -10.27 -17.68 2.99
N ASN A 313 -10.22 -18.03 1.70
CA ASN A 313 -11.40 -18.53 0.98
C ASN A 313 -11.86 -19.89 1.49
N SER A 314 -10.94 -20.71 2.02
CA SER A 314 -11.24 -22.00 2.64
C SER A 314 -11.62 -21.88 4.12
N LEU A 315 -11.60 -20.65 4.70
CA LEU A 315 -11.82 -20.39 6.12
C LEU A 315 -10.84 -21.14 7.05
N GLU A 316 -9.65 -21.49 6.56
CA GLU A 316 -8.56 -22.07 7.35
C GLU A 316 -7.81 -20.96 8.10
N ILE A 317 -8.37 -20.49 9.21
CA ILE A 317 -7.95 -19.25 9.85
C ILE A 317 -6.57 -19.37 10.51
N GLY A 318 -6.29 -20.51 11.17
CA GLY A 318 -4.98 -20.77 11.74
C GLY A 318 -3.87 -20.75 10.69
N LYS A 319 -4.12 -21.36 9.53
CA LYS A 319 -3.19 -21.35 8.40
C LYS A 319 -3.06 -19.96 7.77
N ALA A 320 -4.16 -19.23 7.63
CA ALA A 320 -4.13 -17.84 7.17
C ALA A 320 -3.31 -16.96 8.12
N SER A 321 -3.43 -17.16 9.43
CA SER A 321 -2.65 -16.45 10.45
C SER A 321 -1.16 -16.77 10.37
N GLU A 322 -0.80 -18.05 10.17
CA GLU A 322 0.59 -18.49 9.99
C GLU A 322 1.23 -17.88 8.74
N ILE A 323 0.53 -17.92 7.60
CA ILE A 323 0.99 -17.29 6.36
C ILE A 323 1.06 -15.77 6.51
N GLY A 324 0.07 -15.16 7.16
CA GLY A 324 0.06 -13.73 7.47
C GLY A 324 1.27 -13.31 8.28
N LEU A 325 1.66 -14.11 9.28
CA LEU A 325 2.88 -13.87 10.06
C LEU A 325 4.15 -13.93 9.19
N CYS A 326 4.21 -14.85 8.22
CA CYS A 326 5.33 -14.90 7.27
C CYS A 326 5.45 -13.61 6.44
N VAL A 327 4.32 -13.09 5.94
CA VAL A 327 4.30 -11.80 5.21
C VAL A 327 4.78 -10.66 6.10
N VAL A 328 4.31 -10.62 7.34
CA VAL A 328 4.72 -9.60 8.33
C VAL A 328 6.21 -9.69 8.63
N LEU A 329 6.76 -10.89 8.84
CA LEU A 329 8.20 -11.06 9.10
C LEU A 329 9.04 -10.54 7.95
N ILE A 330 8.71 -10.86 6.70
CA ILE A 330 9.41 -10.33 5.52
C ILE A 330 9.30 -8.80 5.50
N ALA A 331 8.10 -8.25 5.72
CA ALA A 331 7.87 -6.81 5.74
C ALA A 331 8.73 -6.10 6.79
N VAL A 332 8.71 -6.58 8.03
CA VAL A 332 9.49 -6.00 9.14
C VAL A 332 11.00 -6.10 8.88
N ILE A 333 11.50 -7.23 8.36
CA ILE A 333 12.92 -7.39 8.06
C ILE A 333 13.35 -6.40 6.97
N LEU A 334 12.61 -6.30 5.88
CA LEU A 334 12.94 -5.39 4.77
C LEU A 334 12.80 -3.92 5.17
N ASP A 335 11.79 -3.56 5.98
CA ASP A 335 11.64 -2.23 6.57
C ASP A 335 12.88 -1.86 7.40
N LYS A 336 13.26 -2.71 8.35
CA LYS A 336 14.43 -2.45 9.20
C LYS A 336 15.73 -2.40 8.40
N TYR A 337 15.89 -3.21 7.35
CA TYR A 337 17.05 -3.16 6.48
C TYR A 337 17.15 -1.83 5.74
N SER A 338 16.05 -1.37 5.13
CA SER A 338 16.04 -0.13 4.36
C SER A 338 16.24 1.09 5.26
N LEU A 339 15.60 1.14 6.44
CA LEU A 339 15.80 2.20 7.42
C LEU A 339 17.22 2.21 7.99
N ALA A 340 17.78 1.05 8.33
CA ALA A 340 19.15 0.95 8.80
C ALA A 340 20.15 1.40 7.73
N TRP A 341 19.89 1.07 6.46
CA TRP A 341 20.69 1.55 5.33
C TRP A 341 20.58 3.06 5.14
N ALA A 342 19.38 3.62 5.26
CA ALA A 342 19.14 5.07 5.18
C ALA A 342 19.88 5.85 6.29
N ASN A 343 19.91 5.31 7.50
CA ASN A 343 20.52 5.95 8.65
C ASN A 343 22.03 5.68 8.78
N LYS A 344 22.59 4.79 7.97
CA LYS A 344 24.03 4.49 8.02
C LYS A 344 24.85 5.67 7.52
N GLN A 345 25.51 6.34 8.44
CA GLN A 345 26.46 7.41 8.12
C GLN A 345 27.74 6.82 7.50
N LYS A 346 28.28 7.51 6.49
CA LYS A 346 29.61 7.18 5.98
C LYS A 346 30.65 7.82 6.89
N ASP A 347 31.50 6.99 7.50
CA ASP A 347 32.70 7.48 8.18
C ASP A 347 33.70 7.97 7.13
N TYR A 348 33.72 9.28 6.91
CA TYR A 348 34.62 9.92 5.93
C TYR A 348 36.06 9.99 6.44
N PHE A 349 36.30 9.83 7.75
CA PHE A 349 37.59 10.06 8.38
C PHE A 349 38.36 8.78 8.77
N ALA A 350 37.80 7.61 8.53
CA ALA A 350 38.50 6.37 8.85
C ALA A 350 39.43 5.97 7.67
N ASN A 351 40.75 6.13 7.85
CA ASN A 351 41.77 5.55 6.98
C ASN A 351 41.85 4.03 7.15
N LEU A 352 40.76 3.35 6.77
CA LEU A 352 40.67 1.89 6.81
C LEU A 352 41.16 1.30 5.48
N ASN A 353 42.01 0.28 5.51
CA ASN A 353 42.38 -0.49 4.33
C ASN A 353 41.13 -1.12 3.70
N PHE A 354 41.18 -1.38 2.36
CA PHE A 354 40.07 -1.96 1.60
C PHE A 354 39.47 -3.21 2.28
N TYR A 355 40.29 -4.09 2.81
CA TYR A 355 39.88 -5.30 3.53
C TYR A 355 39.16 -4.99 4.85
N GLN A 356 39.64 -4.03 5.63
CA GLN A 356 39.01 -3.62 6.89
C GLN A 356 37.66 -2.93 6.64
N LYS A 357 37.60 -2.09 5.62
CA LYS A 357 36.36 -1.38 5.22
C LYS A 357 35.28 -2.34 4.72
N ASN A 358 35.68 -3.39 3.99
CA ASN A 358 34.76 -4.33 3.35
C ASN A 358 34.71 -5.71 4.04
N ARG A 359 35.33 -5.86 5.22
CA ARG A 359 35.44 -7.14 5.95
C ARG A 359 34.11 -7.89 6.02
N SER A 360 33.06 -7.18 6.31
CA SER A 360 31.74 -7.78 6.49
C SER A 360 31.11 -8.19 5.16
N TYR A 361 31.30 -7.41 4.08
CA TYR A 361 30.84 -7.80 2.73
C TYR A 361 31.62 -9.03 2.21
N ILE A 362 32.92 -9.05 2.48
CA ILE A 362 33.77 -10.22 2.13
C ILE A 362 33.32 -11.45 2.90
N ALA A 363 33.02 -11.30 4.22
CA ALA A 363 32.47 -12.39 5.03
C ALA A 363 31.11 -12.86 4.52
N PHE A 364 30.23 -11.94 4.11
CA PHE A 364 28.94 -12.25 3.50
C PHE A 364 29.09 -13.09 2.23
N ILE A 365 29.91 -12.61 1.28
CA ILE A 365 30.16 -13.31 0.02
C ILE A 365 30.80 -14.68 0.29
N PHE A 366 31.82 -14.75 1.17
CA PHE A 366 32.50 -16.00 1.51
C PHE A 366 31.55 -17.02 2.15
N LEU A 367 30.74 -16.61 3.14
CA LEU A 367 29.82 -17.54 3.80
C LEU A 367 28.66 -17.95 2.89
N THR A 368 28.22 -17.07 2.00
CA THR A 368 27.20 -17.41 0.99
C THR A 368 27.75 -18.43 0.00
N LEU A 369 28.96 -18.21 -0.53
CA LEU A 369 29.65 -19.18 -1.42
C LEU A 369 29.93 -20.50 -0.72
N LEU A 370 30.41 -20.45 0.53
CA LEU A 370 30.65 -21.66 1.33
C LEU A 370 29.33 -22.42 1.57
N GLY A 371 28.25 -21.74 1.88
CA GLY A 371 26.91 -22.34 2.02
C GLY A 371 26.45 -23.01 0.74
N ILE A 372 26.64 -22.37 -0.41
CA ILE A 372 26.31 -22.93 -1.72
C ILE A 372 27.14 -24.20 -1.98
N ILE A 373 28.47 -24.14 -1.75
CA ILE A 373 29.37 -25.29 -1.97
C ILE A 373 29.03 -26.45 -1.04
N LEU A 374 28.82 -26.19 0.25
CA LEU A 374 28.44 -27.23 1.22
C LEU A 374 27.09 -27.86 0.88
N SER A 375 26.19 -27.09 0.36
CA SER A 375 24.89 -27.54 -0.10
C SER A 375 24.99 -28.45 -1.33
N TYR A 376 25.82 -28.06 -2.29
CA TYR A 376 26.12 -28.88 -3.46
C TYR A 376 26.73 -30.21 -3.09
N LEU A 377 27.74 -30.17 -2.21
CA LEU A 377 28.40 -31.38 -1.71
C LEU A 377 27.42 -32.25 -0.93
N GLY A 378 26.59 -31.65 -0.09
CA GLY A 378 25.54 -32.36 0.66
C GLY A 378 24.52 -33.04 -0.25
N ALA A 379 24.06 -32.37 -1.29
CA ALA A 379 23.14 -32.93 -2.28
C ALA A 379 23.77 -34.03 -3.11
N PHE A 380 25.07 -33.95 -3.37
CA PHE A 380 25.80 -34.96 -4.13
C PHE A 380 26.06 -36.23 -3.33
N TYR A 381 26.50 -36.11 -2.06
CA TYR A 381 26.84 -37.25 -1.20
C TYR A 381 25.64 -37.90 -0.50
N PHE A 382 24.53 -37.16 -0.24
CA PHE A 382 23.36 -37.64 0.48
C PHE A 382 22.13 -37.73 -0.43
N LYS A 383 22.31 -38.27 -1.63
CA LYS A 383 21.32 -38.32 -2.71
C LYS A 383 19.97 -38.99 -2.32
N ASP A 384 19.97 -39.88 -1.34
CA ASP A 384 18.81 -40.66 -0.90
C ASP A 384 18.25 -40.23 0.47
N SER A 385 18.89 -39.30 1.17
CA SER A 385 18.39 -38.79 2.45
C SER A 385 17.88 -37.35 2.27
N ILE A 386 16.70 -37.07 2.84
CA ILE A 386 16.16 -35.71 2.88
C ILE A 386 17.07 -34.86 3.74
N ASN A 387 17.88 -34.03 3.11
CA ASN A 387 18.76 -33.10 3.83
C ASN A 387 17.95 -31.85 4.23
N TYR A 388 17.38 -31.88 5.44
CA TYR A 388 16.62 -30.75 5.99
C TYR A 388 17.43 -29.45 6.14
N LEU A 389 18.75 -29.50 6.16
CA LEU A 389 19.58 -28.31 6.15
C LEU A 389 19.61 -27.62 4.79
N TYR A 390 19.27 -28.36 3.75
CA TYR A 390 19.21 -27.85 2.39
C TYR A 390 17.80 -27.39 2.03
N TYR A 391 16.80 -28.24 2.27
CA TYR A 391 15.41 -28.01 1.90
C TYR A 391 14.46 -28.63 2.92
N VAL A 392 13.49 -27.85 3.38
CA VAL A 392 12.39 -28.38 4.20
C VAL A 392 11.17 -28.51 3.29
N PRO A 393 10.69 -29.73 2.99
CA PRO A 393 9.52 -29.92 2.16
C PRO A 393 8.28 -29.28 2.80
N PHE A 394 7.43 -28.64 1.99
CA PHE A 394 6.19 -28.00 2.42
C PHE A 394 5.33 -28.93 3.31
N ASN A 395 5.22 -30.21 2.96
CA ASN A 395 4.42 -31.20 3.69
C ASN A 395 5.07 -31.71 5.01
N LYS A 396 6.29 -31.30 5.31
CA LYS A 396 7.06 -31.70 6.52
C LYS A 396 7.50 -30.51 7.37
N GLY A 397 7.03 -29.28 7.03
CA GLY A 397 7.21 -28.10 7.86
C GLY A 397 6.43 -28.24 9.18
N PHE A 398 6.96 -27.63 10.22
CA PHE A 398 6.20 -27.46 11.47
C PHE A 398 5.04 -26.51 11.20
N THR A 399 3.89 -26.73 11.83
CA THR A 399 2.74 -25.82 11.74
C THR A 399 2.21 -25.50 13.13
N ILE A 400 1.92 -24.22 13.36
CA ILE A 400 1.23 -23.75 14.57
C ILE A 400 -0.27 -23.55 14.32
N SER A 401 -0.74 -23.74 13.07
CA SER A 401 -2.15 -23.59 12.71
C SER A 401 -3.09 -24.32 13.68
N PRO A 402 -2.89 -25.61 14.04
CA PRO A 402 -3.81 -26.30 14.95
C PRO A 402 -3.88 -25.68 16.36
N PHE A 403 -2.77 -25.10 16.84
CA PHE A 403 -2.76 -24.43 18.14
C PHE A 403 -3.49 -23.09 18.07
N ILE A 404 -3.34 -22.37 16.95
CA ILE A 404 -4.07 -21.14 16.69
C ILE A 404 -5.56 -21.46 16.61
N ASP A 405 -5.95 -22.46 15.81
CA ASP A 405 -7.35 -22.86 15.64
C ASP A 405 -7.96 -23.30 17.00
N ALA A 406 -7.26 -24.11 17.78
CA ALA A 406 -7.72 -24.50 19.12
C ALA A 406 -7.84 -23.30 20.09
N GLY A 407 -6.90 -22.35 20.02
CA GLY A 407 -6.97 -21.13 20.82
C GLY A 407 -8.16 -20.24 20.43
N ILE A 408 -8.47 -20.21 19.14
CA ILE A 408 -9.61 -19.50 18.57
C ILE A 408 -10.92 -20.14 19.01
N ASP A 409 -11.03 -21.46 18.88
CA ASP A 409 -12.23 -22.21 19.27
C ASP A 409 -12.51 -22.01 20.76
N TRP A 410 -11.48 -22.09 21.61
CA TRP A 410 -11.60 -21.78 23.04
C TRP A 410 -12.09 -20.36 23.30
N PHE A 411 -11.50 -19.36 22.61
CA PHE A 411 -11.89 -17.96 22.75
C PHE A 411 -13.32 -17.74 22.24
N TRP A 412 -13.67 -18.37 21.11
CA TRP A 412 -15.00 -18.30 20.53
C TRP A 412 -16.04 -18.88 21.48
N GLU A 413 -15.82 -20.08 22.01
CA GLU A 413 -16.72 -20.69 22.99
C GLU A 413 -16.89 -19.83 24.25
N ALA A 414 -15.79 -19.29 24.78
CA ALA A 414 -15.82 -18.46 25.98
C ALA A 414 -16.55 -17.12 25.80
N PHE A 415 -16.42 -16.48 24.64
CA PHE A 415 -16.92 -15.12 24.40
C PHE A 415 -18.04 -15.03 23.36
N PHE A 416 -18.46 -16.14 22.76
CA PHE A 416 -19.47 -16.20 21.69
C PHE A 416 -20.71 -15.36 22.00
N TYR A 417 -21.29 -15.56 23.17
CA TYR A 417 -22.52 -14.86 23.56
C TYR A 417 -22.34 -13.34 23.55
N HIS A 418 -21.23 -12.85 24.11
CA HIS A 418 -20.96 -11.42 24.18
C HIS A 418 -20.60 -10.84 22.82
N LEU A 419 -19.79 -11.54 22.03
CA LEU A 419 -19.41 -11.12 20.69
C LEU A 419 -20.61 -11.10 19.74
N ASN A 420 -21.44 -12.13 19.81
CA ASN A 420 -22.66 -12.20 18.98
C ASN A 420 -23.68 -11.14 19.40
N ALA A 421 -23.89 -10.93 20.69
CA ALA A 421 -24.77 -9.87 21.19
C ALA A 421 -24.29 -8.48 20.73
N PHE A 422 -23.00 -8.22 20.83
CA PHE A 422 -22.38 -6.98 20.33
C PHE A 422 -22.55 -6.84 18.80
N ASN A 423 -22.28 -7.90 18.05
CA ASN A 423 -22.43 -7.93 16.59
C ASN A 423 -23.87 -7.63 16.17
N VAL A 424 -24.83 -8.32 16.75
CA VAL A 424 -26.26 -8.10 16.48
C VAL A 424 -26.67 -6.67 16.86
N TRP A 425 -26.28 -6.18 18.03
CA TRP A 425 -26.54 -4.81 18.46
C TRP A 425 -25.95 -3.79 17.49
N LEU A 426 -24.69 -3.96 17.10
CA LEU A 426 -24.01 -3.04 16.19
C LEU A 426 -24.70 -3.02 14.81
N ILE A 427 -25.03 -4.19 14.27
CA ILE A 427 -25.72 -4.29 12.98
C ILE A 427 -27.09 -3.63 13.04
N THR A 428 -27.93 -4.02 14.02
CA THR A 428 -29.33 -3.62 14.06
C THR A 428 -29.53 -2.16 14.52
N SER A 429 -28.75 -1.72 15.51
CA SER A 429 -28.93 -0.41 16.14
C SER A 429 -28.09 0.71 15.53
N VAL A 430 -27.01 0.37 14.82
CA VAL A 430 -26.08 1.36 14.27
C VAL A 430 -25.94 1.24 12.76
N LEU A 431 -25.47 0.08 12.25
CA LEU A 431 -25.09 -0.04 10.85
C LEU A 431 -26.29 -0.01 9.89
N VAL A 432 -27.36 -0.76 10.19
CA VAL A 432 -28.56 -0.79 9.34
C VAL A 432 -29.28 0.56 9.32
N PRO A 433 -29.55 1.24 10.45
CA PRO A 433 -30.11 2.58 10.45
C PRO A 433 -29.25 3.59 9.68
N MET A 434 -27.94 3.55 9.87
CA MET A 434 -27.02 4.44 9.16
C MET A 434 -26.99 4.17 7.66
N LYS A 435 -26.92 2.89 7.24
CA LYS A 435 -27.02 2.47 5.85
C LYS A 435 -28.32 2.95 5.21
N ASN A 436 -29.45 2.76 5.89
CA ASN A 436 -30.76 3.20 5.39
C ASN A 436 -30.84 4.72 5.28
N ALA A 437 -30.27 5.47 6.24
CA ALA A 437 -30.17 6.91 6.16
C ALA A 437 -29.39 7.40 4.94
N TYR A 438 -28.24 6.76 4.62
CA TYR A 438 -27.47 7.10 3.43
C TYR A 438 -28.20 6.72 2.13
N LEU A 439 -28.78 5.52 2.05
CA LEU A 439 -29.53 5.08 0.87
C LEU A 439 -30.82 5.90 0.67
N GLY A 440 -31.43 6.36 1.76
CA GLY A 440 -32.59 7.26 1.73
C GLY A 440 -32.25 8.71 1.43
N MET A 441 -30.99 9.07 1.19
CA MET A 441 -30.57 10.43 0.92
C MET A 441 -30.86 10.84 -0.53
N PRO A 442 -31.65 11.89 -0.77
CA PRO A 442 -31.82 12.45 -2.11
C PRO A 442 -30.49 12.96 -2.65
N VAL A 443 -30.24 12.78 -3.95
CA VAL A 443 -29.02 13.28 -4.59
C VAL A 443 -28.86 14.79 -4.39
N ILE A 444 -29.93 15.55 -4.50
CA ILE A 444 -29.90 17.00 -4.29
C ILE A 444 -29.48 17.36 -2.86
N SER A 445 -29.96 16.64 -1.85
CA SER A 445 -29.57 16.88 -0.45
C SER A 445 -28.09 16.59 -0.26
N THR A 446 -27.58 15.54 -0.90
CA THR A 446 -26.14 15.23 -0.91
C THR A 446 -25.31 16.34 -1.56
N PHE A 447 -25.79 16.90 -2.68
CA PHE A 447 -25.13 18.05 -3.31
C PHE A 447 -25.14 19.29 -2.43
N ILE A 448 -26.26 19.60 -1.78
CA ILE A 448 -26.38 20.76 -0.88
C ILE A 448 -25.33 20.66 0.25
N ILE A 449 -25.22 19.50 0.90
CA ILE A 449 -24.29 19.34 2.02
C ILE A 449 -22.83 19.39 1.56
N VAL A 450 -22.52 18.74 0.46
CA VAL A 450 -21.15 18.59 -0.05
C VAL A 450 -20.65 19.91 -0.65
N MET A 451 -21.44 20.54 -1.54
CA MET A 451 -21.09 21.84 -2.12
C MET A 451 -21.13 22.97 -1.09
N GLY A 452 -22.10 22.92 -0.17
CA GLY A 452 -22.20 23.88 0.92
C GLY A 452 -21.01 23.80 1.86
N ALA A 453 -20.56 22.59 2.22
CA ALA A 453 -19.34 22.39 2.99
C ALA A 453 -18.12 22.94 2.22
N GLY A 454 -18.00 22.65 0.93
CA GLY A 454 -16.95 23.16 0.06
C GLY A 454 -16.93 24.69 0.01
N TYR A 455 -18.11 25.31 -0.11
CA TYR A 455 -18.24 26.77 -0.13
C TYR A 455 -17.83 27.40 1.21
N ILE A 456 -18.25 26.82 2.32
CA ILE A 456 -17.93 27.34 3.67
C ILE A 456 -16.41 27.25 3.93
N VAL A 457 -15.77 26.18 3.46
CA VAL A 457 -14.37 25.90 3.76
C VAL A 457 -13.42 26.59 2.78
N GLY A 458 -13.69 26.59 1.48
CA GLY A 458 -12.76 27.08 0.45
C GLY A 458 -13.41 27.93 -0.64
N GLY A 459 -14.61 28.48 -0.38
CA GLY A 459 -15.36 29.31 -1.31
C GLY A 459 -15.80 28.55 -2.55
N ILE A 460 -16.15 29.33 -3.60
CA ILE A 460 -16.76 28.78 -4.82
C ILE A 460 -15.86 27.75 -5.53
N ARG A 461 -14.55 27.92 -5.48
CA ARG A 461 -13.59 27.01 -6.13
C ARG A 461 -13.67 25.61 -5.54
N SER A 462 -13.62 25.49 -4.22
CA SER A 462 -13.73 24.19 -3.53
C SER A 462 -15.12 23.57 -3.72
N ALA A 463 -16.20 24.39 -3.64
CA ALA A 463 -17.55 23.93 -3.90
C ALA A 463 -17.70 23.30 -5.29
N VAL A 464 -17.17 23.95 -6.32
CA VAL A 464 -17.25 23.46 -7.71
C VAL A 464 -16.42 22.17 -7.88
N ILE A 465 -15.21 22.12 -7.33
CA ILE A 465 -14.37 20.92 -7.41
C ILE A 465 -15.08 19.73 -6.76
N VAL A 466 -15.49 19.86 -5.51
CA VAL A 466 -16.10 18.77 -4.77
C VAL A 466 -17.46 18.38 -5.36
N GLY A 467 -18.26 19.39 -5.77
CA GLY A 467 -19.53 19.18 -6.46
C GLY A 467 -19.37 18.41 -7.78
N SER A 468 -18.38 18.75 -8.60
CA SER A 468 -18.12 18.05 -9.88
C SER A 468 -17.69 16.59 -9.68
N LEU A 469 -16.87 16.29 -8.66
CA LEU A 469 -16.46 14.92 -8.32
C LEU A 469 -17.65 14.05 -7.90
N VAL A 470 -18.53 14.60 -7.05
CA VAL A 470 -19.74 13.89 -6.60
C VAL A 470 -20.78 13.78 -7.73
N LEU A 471 -20.90 14.80 -8.59
CA LEU A 471 -21.80 14.78 -9.75
C LEU A 471 -21.42 13.63 -10.70
N PHE A 472 -20.15 13.45 -10.96
CA PHE A 472 -19.69 12.38 -11.84
C PHE A 472 -20.12 10.99 -11.35
N ILE A 473 -20.06 10.76 -10.02
CA ILE A 473 -20.52 9.51 -9.41
C ILE A 473 -22.05 9.41 -9.49
N ALA A 474 -22.78 10.51 -9.22
CA ALA A 474 -24.24 10.54 -9.19
C ALA A 474 -24.89 10.31 -10.57
N LEU A 475 -24.18 10.64 -11.67
CA LEU A 475 -24.61 10.38 -13.04
C LEU A 475 -24.37 8.93 -13.49
N SER A 476 -23.89 8.05 -12.63
CA SER A 476 -23.61 6.64 -12.91
C SER A 476 -24.72 5.73 -12.35
N GLU A 477 -24.75 4.47 -12.79
CA GLU A 477 -25.62 3.43 -12.23
C GLU A 477 -25.17 2.96 -10.83
N TYR A 478 -24.00 3.41 -10.36
CA TYR A 478 -23.36 2.89 -9.14
C TYR A 478 -23.55 3.80 -7.92
N TRP A 479 -24.44 4.79 -8.00
CA TRP A 479 -24.69 5.76 -6.92
C TRP A 479 -25.01 5.08 -5.59
N ASP A 480 -25.93 4.10 -5.57
CA ASP A 480 -26.31 3.40 -4.33
C ASP A 480 -25.16 2.61 -3.72
N ARG A 481 -24.31 2.01 -4.57
CA ARG A 481 -23.10 1.34 -4.11
C ARG A 481 -22.06 2.32 -3.56
N ALA A 482 -21.96 3.50 -4.16
CA ALA A 482 -21.11 4.57 -3.64
C ALA A 482 -21.60 5.07 -2.27
N LEU A 483 -22.93 5.20 -2.07
CA LEU A 483 -23.50 5.55 -0.77
C LEU A 483 -23.23 4.47 0.29
N ILE A 484 -23.25 3.17 -0.08
CA ILE A 484 -22.89 2.07 0.81
C ILE A 484 -21.41 2.18 1.21
N THR A 485 -20.50 2.39 0.25
CA THR A 485 -19.09 2.63 0.55
C THR A 485 -18.91 3.88 1.44
N ALA A 486 -19.66 4.94 1.17
CA ALA A 486 -19.58 6.20 1.92
C ALA A 486 -20.00 6.04 3.37
N TYR A 487 -21.13 5.35 3.68
CA TYR A 487 -21.54 5.17 5.08
C TYR A 487 -20.51 4.34 5.86
N MET A 488 -19.99 3.26 5.25
CA MET A 488 -18.98 2.41 5.88
C MET A 488 -17.70 3.23 6.18
N ALA A 489 -17.21 3.96 5.18
CA ALA A 489 -16.03 4.80 5.36
C ALA A 489 -16.25 5.90 6.40
N THR A 490 -17.40 6.58 6.38
CA THR A 490 -17.71 7.65 7.36
C THR A 490 -17.73 7.12 8.78
N PHE A 491 -18.39 5.98 9.02
CA PHE A 491 -18.43 5.35 10.33
C PHE A 491 -17.02 4.98 10.82
N ALA A 492 -16.24 4.29 9.98
CA ALA A 492 -14.88 3.90 10.31
C ALA A 492 -13.99 5.12 10.60
N VAL A 493 -14.07 6.18 9.77
CA VAL A 493 -13.28 7.40 9.93
C VAL A 493 -13.63 8.13 11.23
N LEU A 494 -14.92 8.30 11.55
CA LEU A 494 -15.34 9.01 12.76
C LEU A 494 -14.81 8.32 14.01
N ILE A 495 -14.95 7.00 14.10
CA ILE A 495 -14.46 6.24 15.25
C ILE A 495 -12.93 6.23 15.29
N SER A 496 -12.25 5.99 14.16
CA SER A 496 -10.80 5.97 14.10
C SER A 496 -10.18 7.31 14.42
N ALA A 497 -10.74 8.41 13.90
CA ALA A 497 -10.27 9.75 14.20
C ALA A 497 -10.45 10.08 15.70
N PHE A 498 -11.62 9.77 16.26
CA PHE A 498 -11.86 9.96 17.68
C PHE A 498 -10.89 9.18 18.55
N LEU A 499 -10.76 7.87 18.33
CA LEU A 499 -9.84 7.01 19.06
C LEU A 499 -8.38 7.45 18.88
N GLY A 500 -7.99 7.77 17.64
CA GLY A 500 -6.64 8.21 17.32
C GLY A 500 -6.26 9.53 17.98
N ILE A 501 -7.17 10.50 17.99
CA ILE A 501 -6.95 11.78 18.69
C ILE A 501 -6.85 11.56 20.20
N VAL A 502 -7.73 10.77 20.80
CA VAL A 502 -7.73 10.49 22.24
C VAL A 502 -6.43 9.76 22.64
N VAL A 503 -6.13 8.63 22.00
CA VAL A 503 -4.92 7.85 22.30
C VAL A 503 -3.66 8.66 22.02
N GLY A 504 -3.60 9.35 20.89
CA GLY A 504 -2.47 10.21 20.52
C GLY A 504 -2.24 11.33 21.53
N SER A 505 -3.32 11.99 21.99
CA SER A 505 -3.23 13.08 22.99
C SER A 505 -2.76 12.58 24.36
N ILE A 506 -3.22 11.41 24.78
CA ILE A 506 -2.76 10.79 26.06
C ILE A 506 -1.28 10.42 25.96
N CYS A 507 -0.88 9.77 24.87
CA CYS A 507 0.49 9.31 24.68
C CYS A 507 1.48 10.46 24.47
N ALA A 508 1.08 11.58 23.88
CA ALA A 508 1.93 12.75 23.65
C ALA A 508 2.39 13.43 24.96
N GLN A 509 1.66 13.22 26.07
CA GLN A 509 2.01 13.84 27.35
C GLN A 509 3.28 13.26 28.00
N ASN A 510 3.72 12.08 27.57
CA ASN A 510 4.90 11.40 28.12
C ASN A 510 5.83 10.96 26.99
N SER A 511 7.09 11.35 27.04
CA SER A 511 8.09 11.03 26.01
C SER A 511 8.31 9.53 25.81
N PHE A 512 8.19 8.72 26.86
CA PHE A 512 8.27 7.25 26.74
C PHE A 512 7.02 6.69 26.04
N ALA A 513 5.82 7.11 26.47
CA ALA A 513 4.56 6.68 25.86
C ALA A 513 4.49 7.12 24.37
N SER A 514 4.93 8.34 24.07
CA SER A 514 5.01 8.89 22.72
C SER A 514 5.89 8.02 21.81
N LYS A 515 7.11 7.71 22.23
CA LYS A 515 8.03 6.85 21.46
C LYS A 515 7.49 5.43 21.31
N THR A 516 6.86 4.89 22.34
CA THR A 516 6.29 3.54 22.30
C THR A 516 5.12 3.46 21.32
N ILE A 517 4.16 4.40 21.40
CA ILE A 517 3.00 4.37 20.50
C ILE A 517 3.39 4.64 19.06
N LEU A 518 4.36 5.53 18.80
CA LEU A 518 4.88 5.73 17.44
C LEU A 518 5.53 4.47 16.90
N SER A 519 6.31 3.74 17.72
CA SER A 519 6.89 2.46 17.31
C SER A 519 5.83 1.39 17.05
N ILE A 520 4.74 1.38 17.83
CA ILE A 520 3.59 0.50 17.60
C ILE A 520 2.88 0.88 16.28
N CYS A 521 2.64 2.17 16.06
CA CYS A 521 2.06 2.64 14.80
C CYS A 521 2.94 2.25 13.59
N ASP A 522 4.26 2.46 13.67
CA ASP A 522 5.20 2.06 12.62
C ASP A 522 5.13 0.55 12.35
N PHE A 523 5.11 -0.27 13.41
CA PHE A 523 5.01 -1.72 13.30
C PHE A 523 3.71 -2.12 12.60
N PHE A 524 2.57 -1.60 13.00
CA PHE A 524 1.29 -1.92 12.37
C PHE A 524 1.17 -1.37 10.95
N GLN A 525 1.75 -0.22 10.62
CA GLN A 525 1.76 0.28 9.24
C GLN A 525 2.57 -0.59 8.28
N THR A 526 3.51 -1.40 8.78
CA THR A 526 4.26 -2.34 7.94
C THR A 526 3.43 -3.54 7.47
N PHE A 527 2.28 -3.78 8.10
CA PHE A 527 1.42 -4.91 7.75
C PHE A 527 0.61 -4.64 6.48
N PRO A 528 0.58 -5.58 5.54
CA PRO A 528 -0.38 -5.52 4.45
C PRO A 528 -1.82 -5.43 4.98
N SER A 529 -2.57 -4.49 4.40
CA SER A 529 -3.89 -4.10 4.92
C SER A 529 -4.86 -5.26 5.14
N PHE A 530 -4.88 -6.27 4.26
CA PHE A 530 -5.87 -7.34 4.38
C PHE A 530 -5.56 -8.38 5.49
N ILE A 531 -4.37 -8.38 6.08
CA ILE A 531 -4.06 -9.21 7.26
C ILE A 531 -4.96 -8.82 8.44
N TYR A 532 -5.39 -7.55 8.52
CA TYR A 532 -6.31 -7.09 9.55
C TYR A 532 -7.69 -7.75 9.48
N LEU A 533 -8.09 -8.28 8.31
CA LEU A 533 -9.35 -9.01 8.17
C LEU A 533 -9.33 -10.35 8.90
N ILE A 534 -8.16 -11.01 8.98
CA ILE A 534 -8.04 -12.37 9.55
C ILE A 534 -8.62 -12.46 10.97
N PRO A 535 -8.11 -11.70 11.97
CA PRO A 535 -8.63 -11.80 13.34
C PRO A 535 -10.08 -11.34 13.46
N VAL A 536 -10.52 -10.41 12.61
CA VAL A 536 -11.87 -9.85 12.72
C VAL A 536 -12.93 -10.78 12.12
N ILE A 537 -12.62 -11.43 10.99
CA ILE A 537 -13.48 -12.49 10.42
C ILE A 537 -13.69 -13.62 11.44
N LEU A 538 -12.65 -13.92 12.16
CA LEU A 538 -12.61 -14.91 13.19
C LEU A 538 -13.59 -14.61 14.34
N LEU A 539 -13.61 -13.35 14.79
CA LEU A 539 -14.42 -12.92 15.93
C LEU A 539 -15.88 -12.63 15.58
N PHE A 540 -16.15 -12.14 14.37
CA PHE A 540 -17.47 -11.62 13.99
C PHE A 540 -18.05 -12.31 12.74
N GLY A 541 -17.34 -13.30 12.18
CA GLY A 541 -17.75 -13.99 10.96
C GLY A 541 -17.67 -13.11 9.71
N ILE A 542 -18.35 -13.55 8.65
CA ILE A 542 -18.43 -12.83 7.36
C ILE A 542 -19.60 -11.84 7.43
N THR A 543 -19.36 -10.66 7.97
CA THR A 543 -20.40 -9.63 8.20
C THR A 543 -19.87 -8.23 7.90
N ASP A 544 -20.78 -7.27 7.70
CA ASP A 544 -20.42 -5.83 7.57
C ASP A 544 -19.66 -5.33 8.81
N THR A 545 -19.97 -5.88 10.01
CA THR A 545 -19.25 -5.59 11.26
C THR A 545 -17.77 -5.91 11.15
N SER A 546 -17.41 -7.04 10.56
CA SER A 546 -16.02 -7.44 10.40
C SER A 546 -15.23 -6.44 9.57
N VAL A 547 -15.80 -5.99 8.45
CA VAL A 547 -15.14 -4.96 7.62
C VAL A 547 -15.00 -3.64 8.37
N MET A 548 -16.04 -3.24 9.11
CA MET A 548 -16.04 -2.00 9.86
C MET A 548 -14.99 -1.99 10.95
N ILE A 549 -14.90 -3.05 11.73
CA ILE A 549 -13.89 -3.18 12.81
C ILE A 549 -12.49 -3.22 12.21
N ALA A 550 -12.27 -4.00 11.15
CA ALA A 550 -10.98 -4.03 10.46
C ALA A 550 -10.60 -2.65 9.91
N ALA A 551 -11.56 -1.91 9.33
CA ALA A 551 -11.34 -0.56 8.85
C ALA A 551 -10.99 0.41 9.99
N ILE A 552 -11.64 0.29 11.15
CA ILE A 552 -11.33 1.11 12.33
C ILE A 552 -9.92 0.81 12.82
N VAL A 553 -9.55 -0.47 13.01
CA VAL A 553 -8.23 -0.87 13.51
C VAL A 553 -7.11 -0.40 12.57
N TYR A 554 -7.32 -0.49 11.26
CA TYR A 554 -6.34 -0.05 10.28
C TYR A 554 -6.24 1.48 10.19
N ALA A 555 -7.37 2.17 10.23
CA ALA A 555 -7.44 3.62 10.03
C ALA A 555 -7.13 4.44 11.31
N VAL A 556 -7.16 3.83 12.50
CA VAL A 556 -6.77 4.51 13.75
C VAL A 556 -5.27 4.83 13.80
N ILE A 557 -4.45 4.07 13.07
CA ILE A 557 -2.99 4.17 13.09
C ILE A 557 -2.52 5.57 12.63
N PRO A 558 -2.86 6.06 11.43
CA PRO A 558 -2.46 7.40 11.01
C PRO A 558 -3.04 8.50 11.90
N ALA A 559 -4.29 8.38 12.34
CA ALA A 559 -4.88 9.36 13.26
C ALA A 559 -4.07 9.50 14.55
N THR A 560 -3.69 8.38 15.17
CA THR A 560 -2.86 8.37 16.39
C THR A 560 -1.47 8.96 16.13
N ARG A 561 -0.81 8.50 15.07
CA ARG A 561 0.55 8.93 14.72
C ARG A 561 0.63 10.44 14.50
N TYR A 562 -0.18 10.98 13.61
CA TYR A 562 -0.15 12.41 13.29
C TYR A 562 -0.62 13.28 14.46
N THR A 563 -1.47 12.77 15.36
CA THR A 563 -1.82 13.47 16.59
C THR A 563 -0.61 13.57 17.53
N VAL A 564 0.13 12.49 17.76
CA VAL A 564 1.35 12.49 18.57
C VAL A 564 2.42 13.37 17.95
N GLU A 565 2.69 13.24 16.64
CA GLU A 565 3.68 14.06 15.94
C GLU A 565 3.31 15.55 15.97
N GLY A 566 2.03 15.87 15.77
CA GLY A 566 1.53 17.25 15.81
C GLY A 566 1.67 17.88 17.19
N LEU A 567 1.30 17.18 18.26
CA LEU A 567 1.47 17.69 19.62
C LEU A 567 2.94 17.81 20.03
N ASN A 568 3.78 16.88 19.59
CA ASN A 568 5.23 16.94 19.84
C ASN A 568 5.94 18.03 19.02
N SER A 569 5.34 18.53 17.94
CA SER A 569 5.89 19.59 17.11
C SER A 569 5.68 20.99 17.70
N VAL A 570 4.85 21.13 18.73
CA VAL A 570 4.61 22.41 19.42
C VAL A 570 5.89 22.87 20.11
N PRO A 571 6.39 24.10 19.87
CA PRO A 571 7.61 24.61 20.45
C PRO A 571 7.59 24.60 21.98
N LEU A 572 8.69 24.13 22.59
CA LEU A 572 8.82 24.05 24.06
C LEU A 572 8.63 25.41 24.76
N SER A 573 9.06 26.49 24.10
CA SER A 573 8.87 27.87 24.59
C SER A 573 7.40 28.23 24.82
N LEU A 574 6.47 27.71 24.02
CA LEU A 574 5.03 27.94 24.23
C LEU A 574 4.47 27.12 25.39
N HIS A 575 5.01 25.92 25.61
CA HIS A 575 4.69 25.12 26.81
C HIS A 575 5.15 25.82 28.10
N GLU A 576 6.36 26.36 28.10
CA GLU A 576 6.93 27.10 29.23
C GLU A 576 6.17 28.40 29.50
N ALA A 577 5.87 29.18 28.44
CA ALA A 577 5.08 30.40 28.54
C ALA A 577 3.69 30.16 29.14
N GLY A 578 3.00 29.09 28.68
CA GLY A 578 1.70 28.68 29.22
C GLY A 578 1.81 28.30 30.72
N THR A 579 2.84 27.54 31.07
CA THR A 579 3.05 27.14 32.47
C THR A 579 3.38 28.34 33.37
N MET A 580 4.21 29.27 32.92
CA MET A 580 4.54 30.51 33.64
C MET A 580 3.34 31.43 33.83
N SER A 581 2.39 31.39 32.88
CA SER A 581 1.12 32.15 32.99
C SER A 581 0.10 31.50 33.92
N GLY A 582 0.44 30.43 34.63
CA GLY A 582 -0.45 29.74 35.58
C GLY A 582 -1.58 28.94 34.94
N VAL A 583 -1.48 28.61 33.65
CA VAL A 583 -2.51 27.84 32.89
C VAL A 583 -2.49 26.38 33.35
N SER A 584 -3.66 25.81 33.65
CA SER A 584 -3.79 24.39 34.01
C SER A 584 -3.42 23.48 32.82
N ARG A 585 -3.09 22.22 33.11
CA ARG A 585 -2.75 21.24 32.05
C ARG A 585 -3.83 21.14 31.00
N LEU A 586 -5.10 21.11 31.36
CA LEU A 586 -6.23 21.03 30.45
C LEU A 586 -6.35 22.30 29.60
N GLN A 587 -6.23 23.48 30.21
CA GLN A 587 -6.26 24.76 29.49
C GLN A 587 -5.08 24.88 28.52
N ARG A 588 -3.88 24.44 28.91
CA ARG A 588 -2.71 24.42 28.03
C ARG A 588 -2.97 23.50 26.83
N TRP A 589 -3.49 22.29 27.06
CA TRP A 589 -3.82 21.34 26.01
C TRP A 589 -4.88 21.90 25.05
N THR A 590 -6.01 22.43 25.57
CA THR A 590 -7.13 22.91 24.75
C THR A 590 -6.85 24.23 24.04
N ASN A 591 -6.12 25.17 24.67
CA ASN A 591 -5.99 26.54 24.17
C ASN A 591 -4.65 26.81 23.47
N ILE A 592 -3.63 25.98 23.71
CA ILE A 592 -2.29 26.16 23.12
C ILE A 592 -1.91 24.96 22.22
N GLU A 593 -1.82 23.77 22.83
CA GLU A 593 -1.25 22.60 22.14
C GLU A 593 -2.13 22.11 21.02
N LEU A 594 -3.42 21.89 21.29
CA LEU A 594 -4.38 21.36 20.30
C LEU A 594 -4.59 22.31 19.11
N PRO A 595 -4.78 23.63 19.28
CA PRO A 595 -4.87 24.54 18.15
C PRO A 595 -3.63 24.60 17.27
N LEU A 596 -2.44 24.54 17.86
CA LEU A 596 -1.17 24.54 17.12
C LEU A 596 -0.90 23.21 16.41
N ALA A 597 -1.29 22.09 17.03
CA ALA A 597 -1.19 20.76 16.44
C ALA A 597 -2.28 20.48 15.39
N PHE A 598 -3.33 21.30 15.34
CA PHE A 598 -4.51 21.08 14.49
C PHE A 598 -4.19 20.81 13.03
N PRO A 599 -3.29 21.53 12.33
CA PRO A 599 -2.96 21.23 10.95
C PRO A 599 -2.38 19.81 10.75
N HIS A 600 -1.55 19.35 11.68
CA HIS A 600 -0.99 17.99 11.66
C HIS A 600 -2.07 16.94 11.93
N ILE A 601 -2.98 17.20 12.88
CA ILE A 601 -4.10 16.31 13.18
C ILE A 601 -5.01 16.19 11.96
N MET A 602 -5.27 17.29 11.24
CA MET A 602 -6.07 17.25 10.01
C MET A 602 -5.41 16.43 8.90
N LEU A 603 -4.08 16.48 8.76
CA LEU A 603 -3.35 15.57 7.87
C LEU A 603 -3.54 14.11 8.29
N GLY A 604 -3.52 13.84 9.59
CA GLY A 604 -3.81 12.52 10.15
C GLY A 604 -5.22 12.04 9.81
N ILE A 605 -6.22 12.87 9.98
CA ILE A 605 -7.62 12.55 9.61
C ILE A 605 -7.73 12.28 8.10
N ASN A 606 -7.05 13.06 7.28
CA ASN A 606 -7.03 12.84 5.83
C ASN A 606 -6.45 11.46 5.46
N GLN A 607 -5.34 11.07 6.08
CA GLN A 607 -4.78 9.73 5.90
C GLN A 607 -5.71 8.64 6.45
N THR A 608 -6.42 8.90 7.54
CA THR A 608 -7.44 8.00 8.10
C THR A 608 -8.55 7.73 7.10
N VAL A 609 -9.01 8.74 6.36
CA VAL A 609 -10.02 8.58 5.30
C VAL A 609 -9.53 7.65 4.19
N ILE A 610 -8.29 7.84 3.72
CA ILE A 610 -7.69 7.01 2.69
C ILE A 610 -7.59 5.55 3.15
N PHE A 611 -7.09 5.33 4.37
CA PHE A 611 -6.94 4.00 4.95
C PHE A 611 -8.28 3.30 5.19
N ALA A 612 -9.28 4.04 5.70
CA ALA A 612 -10.63 3.50 5.89
C ALA A 612 -11.28 3.11 4.57
N LEU A 613 -11.21 3.96 3.54
CA LEU A 613 -11.74 3.64 2.21
C LEU A 613 -11.04 2.42 1.60
N PHE A 614 -9.72 2.32 1.71
CA PHE A 614 -8.99 1.14 1.23
C PHE A 614 -9.47 -0.14 1.92
N MET A 615 -9.66 -0.09 3.24
CA MET A 615 -10.08 -1.26 4.00
C MET A 615 -11.53 -1.64 3.71
N VAL A 616 -12.42 -0.67 3.52
CA VAL A 616 -13.81 -0.93 3.10
C VAL A 616 -13.84 -1.64 1.75
N ILE A 617 -13.08 -1.16 0.75
CA ILE A 617 -12.99 -1.83 -0.56
C ILE A 617 -12.42 -3.25 -0.44
N LEU A 618 -11.46 -3.48 0.46
CA LEU A 618 -10.95 -4.82 0.76
C LEU A 618 -12.00 -5.73 1.41
N GLY A 619 -12.99 -5.15 2.07
CA GLY A 619 -14.15 -5.85 2.61
C GLY A 619 -14.93 -6.67 1.59
N ALA A 620 -14.79 -6.35 0.30
CA ALA A 620 -15.32 -7.17 -0.79
C ALA A 620 -14.82 -8.64 -0.76
N LEU A 621 -13.64 -8.89 -0.18
CA LEU A 621 -13.09 -10.24 0.04
C LEU A 621 -13.96 -11.10 0.96
N ILE A 622 -14.69 -10.47 1.85
CA ILE A 622 -15.59 -11.11 2.80
C ILE A 622 -17.07 -10.85 2.49
N GLY A 623 -17.35 -10.42 1.26
CA GLY A 623 -18.71 -10.40 0.71
C GLY A 623 -19.56 -9.16 1.00
N THR A 624 -18.96 -8.02 1.37
CA THR A 624 -19.71 -6.75 1.48
C THR A 624 -20.28 -6.29 0.15
N ILE A 625 -21.47 -5.67 0.21
CA ILE A 625 -22.23 -5.24 -0.98
C ILE A 625 -21.92 -3.75 -1.27
N ASP A 626 -20.68 -3.43 -1.58
CA ASP A 626 -20.18 -2.07 -1.84
C ASP A 626 -19.58 -1.91 -3.25
N LEU A 627 -18.87 -0.81 -3.53
CA LEU A 627 -18.13 -0.63 -4.78
C LEU A 627 -17.02 -1.69 -4.96
N GLY A 628 -16.39 -2.10 -3.87
CA GLY A 628 -15.32 -3.11 -3.87
C GLY A 628 -15.78 -4.45 -4.42
N GLN A 629 -17.00 -4.90 -4.10
CA GLN A 629 -17.57 -6.14 -4.62
C GLN A 629 -17.65 -6.14 -6.15
N ILE A 630 -18.07 -5.03 -6.73
CA ILE A 630 -18.20 -4.92 -8.19
C ILE A 630 -16.80 -4.86 -8.83
N ILE A 631 -15.84 -4.15 -8.22
CA ILE A 631 -14.45 -4.10 -8.67
C ILE A 631 -13.84 -5.51 -8.67
N MET A 632 -14.03 -6.27 -7.59
CA MET A 632 -13.58 -7.67 -7.51
C MET A 632 -14.26 -8.56 -8.56
N GLY A 633 -15.57 -8.43 -8.71
CA GLY A 633 -16.31 -9.15 -9.74
C GLY A 633 -15.83 -8.82 -11.17
N ALA A 634 -15.34 -7.62 -11.39
CA ALA A 634 -14.78 -7.20 -12.69
C ALA A 634 -13.47 -7.94 -13.05
N LEU A 635 -12.69 -8.40 -12.07
CA LEU A 635 -11.48 -9.22 -12.29
C LEU A 635 -11.78 -10.55 -13.01
N SER A 636 -12.97 -11.10 -12.79
CA SER A 636 -13.36 -12.40 -13.35
C SER A 636 -14.23 -12.29 -14.61
N LYS A 637 -14.60 -11.08 -15.04
CA LYS A 637 -15.47 -10.85 -16.17
C LYS A 637 -14.70 -10.42 -17.42
N LYS A 638 -15.04 -11.01 -18.59
CA LYS A 638 -14.57 -10.51 -19.87
C LYS A 638 -15.10 -9.08 -20.07
N GLY A 639 -14.23 -8.13 -20.42
CA GLY A 639 -14.59 -6.72 -20.50
C GLY A 639 -14.73 -6.01 -19.14
N GLY A 640 -14.25 -6.59 -18.06
CA GLY A 640 -14.31 -6.00 -16.71
C GLY A 640 -13.39 -4.78 -16.52
N ALA A 641 -12.42 -4.55 -17.41
CA ALA A 641 -11.43 -3.46 -17.25
C ALA A 641 -12.11 -2.10 -17.14
N GLY A 642 -13.10 -1.80 -17.97
CA GLY A 642 -13.83 -0.55 -17.93
C GLY A 642 -14.60 -0.37 -16.63
N ILE A 643 -15.27 -1.43 -16.15
CA ILE A 643 -16.00 -1.39 -14.87
C ILE A 643 -15.01 -1.19 -13.73
N GLY A 644 -13.95 -1.98 -13.65
CA GLY A 644 -12.96 -1.90 -12.57
C GLY A 644 -12.28 -0.54 -12.49
N LEU A 645 -11.90 0.05 -13.63
CA LEU A 645 -11.28 1.37 -13.67
C LEU A 645 -12.28 2.48 -13.35
N THR A 646 -13.50 2.43 -13.90
CA THR A 646 -14.54 3.42 -13.60
C THR A 646 -14.86 3.47 -12.12
N LEU A 647 -15.07 2.32 -11.49
CA LEU A 647 -15.37 2.27 -10.05
C LEU A 647 -14.17 2.69 -9.19
N GLY A 648 -12.96 2.38 -9.63
CA GLY A 648 -11.75 2.89 -9.01
C GLY A 648 -11.67 4.42 -9.04
N ILE A 649 -12.01 5.02 -10.18
CA ILE A 649 -12.11 6.48 -10.31
C ILE A 649 -13.18 7.04 -9.36
N PHE A 650 -14.32 6.38 -9.18
CA PHE A 650 -15.35 6.82 -8.23
C PHE A 650 -14.85 6.83 -6.80
N VAL A 651 -14.19 5.77 -6.37
CA VAL A 651 -13.56 5.72 -5.02
C VAL A 651 -12.50 6.81 -4.87
N SER A 652 -11.69 7.04 -5.91
CA SER A 652 -10.72 8.15 -5.90
C SER A 652 -11.41 9.51 -5.80
N PHE A 653 -12.51 9.72 -6.49
CA PHE A 653 -13.27 10.98 -6.42
C PHE A 653 -13.89 11.19 -5.05
N MET A 654 -14.39 10.14 -4.41
CA MET A 654 -14.84 10.23 -3.01
C MET A 654 -13.70 10.65 -2.09
N CYS A 655 -12.53 10.02 -2.24
CA CYS A 655 -11.33 10.33 -1.46
C CYS A 655 -10.86 11.77 -1.72
N LEU A 656 -10.74 12.20 -2.98
CA LEU A 656 -10.31 13.54 -3.37
C LEU A 656 -11.30 14.63 -2.93
N ALA A 657 -12.59 14.35 -2.90
CA ALA A 657 -13.59 15.29 -2.41
C ALA A 657 -13.37 15.57 -0.91
N VAL A 658 -13.17 14.54 -0.11
CA VAL A 658 -12.89 14.68 1.33
C VAL A 658 -11.51 15.30 1.56
N ASP A 659 -10.50 14.89 0.81
CA ASP A 659 -9.14 15.45 0.85
C ASP A 659 -9.15 16.97 0.59
N ASN A 660 -9.84 17.41 -0.46
CA ASN A 660 -9.98 18.84 -0.78
C ASN A 660 -10.59 19.62 0.38
N LEU A 661 -11.66 19.11 1.00
CA LEU A 661 -12.32 19.77 2.13
C LEU A 661 -11.37 19.85 3.34
N ILE A 662 -10.73 18.75 3.72
CA ILE A 662 -9.86 18.70 4.90
C ILE A 662 -8.63 19.58 4.71
N GLN A 663 -7.93 19.47 3.56
CA GLN A 663 -6.74 20.24 3.30
C GLN A 663 -7.01 21.73 3.20
N THR A 664 -8.11 22.13 2.55
CA THR A 664 -8.49 23.54 2.45
C THR A 664 -8.79 24.11 3.83
N TRP A 665 -9.52 23.37 4.66
CA TRP A 665 -9.81 23.77 6.05
C TRP A 665 -8.55 23.87 6.90
N ALA A 666 -7.66 22.89 6.81
CA ALA A 666 -6.39 22.90 7.52
C ALA A 666 -5.52 24.11 7.12
N ASN A 667 -5.45 24.41 5.82
CA ASN A 667 -4.67 25.54 5.30
C ASN A 667 -5.26 26.90 5.74
N GLU A 668 -6.58 27.07 5.76
CA GLU A 668 -7.19 28.28 6.28
C GLU A 668 -6.91 28.49 7.76
N ARG A 669 -7.02 27.41 8.55
CA ARG A 669 -6.67 27.47 9.98
C ARG A 669 -5.21 27.79 10.21
N LYS A 670 -4.31 27.22 9.39
CA LYS A 670 -2.88 27.50 9.44
C LYS A 670 -2.60 28.99 9.23
N LYS A 671 -3.23 29.60 8.22
CA LYS A 671 -3.14 31.04 7.96
C LYS A 671 -3.67 31.90 9.13
N LEU A 672 -4.81 31.51 9.71
CA LEU A 672 -5.37 32.23 10.86
C LEU A 672 -4.52 32.16 12.11
N LEU A 673 -3.70 31.11 12.27
CA LEU A 673 -2.77 30.93 13.39
C LEU A 673 -1.39 31.55 13.13
N GLY A 674 -1.15 32.11 11.94
CA GLY A 674 0.14 32.69 11.56
C GLY A 674 1.28 31.66 11.49
N ILE A 675 0.94 30.40 11.21
CA ILE A 675 1.90 29.30 11.07
C ILE A 675 2.10 29.08 9.57
N ASP A 676 3.01 29.84 8.93
CA ASP A 676 3.36 29.65 7.51
C ASP A 676 4.51 28.65 7.32
#